data_7ff100640343fa385e84659fbaf78cc9
#
_entry.id   7ff100640343fa385e84659fbaf78cc9
#
_cell.length_a   1.000
_cell.length_b   1.000
_cell.length_c   1.000
_cell.angle_alpha   90.00
_cell.angle_beta   90.00
_cell.angle_gamma   90.00
#
_symmetry.space_group_name_H-M   'P 1'
#
loop_
_entity.id
_entity.type
_entity.pdbx_description
1 polymer ?
#
loop_
_entity_poly.entity_id
_entity_poly.type
_entity_poly.pdbx_seq_one_letter_code
_entity_poly.pdbx_strand_id
1 'polypeptide(L)'
;MYACALVLVLMIPLIGSIEPTTTNRLSEGHDAQLIADGDSNNIPTQTPMPVFGDLLWWEHTSLDSNRNQIHDSLENETGVVYVGLSYDHTPTTEDEDAVVALGHRVKLLVHSVDALLLGAVNASDVWSLAQLDGVVMVERYGVVTFYGDVQTQAVKARNSTFYPAGAWDLGVSGVGVNIALTDTGVDSEHPGLEGKHVAGYDAVCYVHSDPTCILAGGRETDGSFDPDDGNQHGTACMGMAAATGLEADGTQSEFYGSAPNASLVDVRIGTDIGAGPFENYFFEQDIYESALNGLQWIIDNKDTAWPGVDESLYGIDIISLSWGITSHESGGSDGTDMHSRILDEATEAGVTVSNAAGNDGEDNDGLSGMSASSLSITVGATDDKNTIAREDDTIASYSSRGPRRDNGDSNPINELIPEISAPGTNIIQAEGCVTSGGCNNLFSDASGNTYTGRGSGTSYATPSVTGVIALVMEANPDLDPMQIKEVLKQTAERRGDASAPEVDPYWNRDFGYGMVDAYEAVTLAQHLWDNNQSSSIDPHLQNHLLILDENSTTTVSGHSWAQQGVIDRVEFRIDGGAWSEATYEVVPGELEPGTPFTWNITLNPDALSKGNHTVEVRALSGEMTSLPVLASVSGNGKGMEAQSSGILMYTIGFVVLVMLVAGLIGWRMDSAMFKNKYGTTFVEGISQNQGVLDAELVSPPDFSSMSNNDLKDLLRQRGLPIGGNKQELIDRLNDD
;
A
#
# COMPACT_ATOMS: atom_id res chain seq x y z
N MET A 1 -40.37 -41.04 36.66
CA MET A 1 -40.68 -40.05 35.61
C MET A 1 -39.94 -38.72 35.81
N TYR A 2 -39.79 -38.17 37.01
CA TYR A 2 -39.09 -36.89 37.24
C TYR A 2 -37.55 -36.92 37.01
N ALA A 3 -36.92 -38.07 37.15
CA ALA A 3 -35.47 -38.21 36.95
C ALA A 3 -35.05 -38.20 35.47
N CYS A 4 -35.91 -38.64 34.53
CA CYS A 4 -35.63 -38.62 33.11
C CYS A 4 -35.80 -37.22 32.49
N ALA A 5 -36.68 -36.37 33.05
CA ALA A 5 -36.86 -34.97 32.57
C ALA A 5 -35.68 -34.09 32.98
N LEU A 6 -35.03 -34.37 34.11
CA LEU A 6 -33.88 -33.56 34.57
C LEU A 6 -32.60 -33.83 33.77
N VAL A 7 -32.44 -35.05 33.23
CA VAL A 7 -31.30 -35.44 32.38
C VAL A 7 -31.44 -34.84 30.99
N LEU A 8 -32.65 -34.67 30.47
CA LEU A 8 -32.87 -34.04 29.17
C LEU A 8 -32.68 -32.50 29.22
N VAL A 9 -33.00 -31.85 30.34
CA VAL A 9 -32.84 -30.42 30.53
C VAL A 9 -31.38 -30.03 30.76
N LEU A 10 -30.54 -30.91 31.26
CA LEU A 10 -29.10 -30.70 31.46
C LEU A 10 -28.23 -30.95 30.22
N MET A 11 -28.80 -31.52 29.14
CA MET A 11 -28.09 -31.76 27.88
C MET A 11 -28.34 -30.68 26.81
N ILE A 12 -29.30 -29.75 27.02
CA ILE A 12 -29.63 -28.72 26.06
C ILE A 12 -28.68 -27.49 26.09
N PRO A 13 -27.93 -27.16 27.13
CA PRO A 13 -27.01 -26.02 27.08
C PRO A 13 -25.63 -26.33 26.51
N LEU A 14 -25.37 -27.50 25.96
CA LEU A 14 -24.08 -27.84 25.33
C LEU A 14 -24.09 -27.76 23.79
N ILE A 15 -25.22 -27.38 23.22
CA ILE A 15 -25.27 -26.88 21.84
C ILE A 15 -25.30 -25.33 22.00
N GLY A 16 -24.17 -24.78 22.41
CA GLY A 16 -23.90 -23.36 22.27
C GLY A 16 -24.11 -23.02 20.81
N SER A 17 -24.98 -22.09 20.56
CA SER A 17 -25.03 -21.37 19.31
C SER A 17 -23.60 -20.88 19.02
N ILE A 18 -22.91 -21.57 18.14
CA ILE A 18 -21.88 -20.93 17.35
C ILE A 18 -22.69 -19.96 16.51
N GLU A 19 -22.77 -18.70 16.94
CA GLU A 19 -23.10 -17.64 16.03
C GLU A 19 -22.11 -17.79 14.89
N PRO A 20 -22.55 -17.78 13.62
CA PRO A 20 -21.62 -17.70 12.53
C PRO A 20 -20.87 -16.38 12.76
N THR A 21 -19.60 -16.46 13.12
CA THR A 21 -18.68 -15.37 12.79
C THR A 21 -19.01 -15.05 11.35
N THR A 22 -19.44 -13.85 11.11
CA THR A 22 -19.56 -13.28 9.78
C THR A 22 -18.17 -13.42 9.16
N THR A 23 -17.92 -14.55 8.50
CA THR A 23 -16.88 -14.61 7.51
C THR A 23 -17.30 -13.58 6.49
N ASN A 24 -16.59 -12.46 6.47
CA ASN A 24 -16.64 -11.55 5.37
C ASN A 24 -16.52 -12.44 4.13
N ARG A 25 -17.56 -12.45 3.32
CA ARG A 25 -17.43 -12.99 1.98
C ARG A 25 -16.29 -12.18 1.37
N LEU A 26 -15.16 -12.83 1.15
CA LEU A 26 -14.36 -12.46 0.00
C LEU A 26 -15.40 -12.40 -1.12
N SER A 27 -15.58 -11.25 -1.74
CA SER A 27 -16.51 -11.07 -2.84
C SER A 27 -16.35 -12.31 -3.71
N GLU A 28 -17.45 -12.85 -4.21
CA GLU A 28 -17.35 -13.77 -5.33
C GLU A 28 -16.49 -13.01 -6.32
N GLY A 29 -15.17 -13.34 -6.31
CA GLY A 29 -14.19 -12.64 -7.10
C GLY A 29 -14.76 -12.67 -8.50
N HIS A 30 -14.93 -11.48 -9.06
CA HIS A 30 -15.07 -11.43 -10.49
C HIS A 30 -13.91 -12.27 -11.00
N ASP A 31 -14.28 -13.33 -11.70
CA ASP A 31 -13.38 -14.26 -12.31
C ASP A 31 -12.12 -13.48 -12.71
N ALA A 32 -11.00 -13.72 -12.02
CA ALA A 32 -9.74 -13.46 -12.64
C ALA A 32 -9.88 -14.17 -14.00
N GLN A 33 -10.16 -13.43 -15.06
CA GLN A 33 -10.07 -13.95 -16.42
C GLN A 33 -8.60 -14.17 -16.63
N LEU A 34 -8.17 -15.23 -16.04
CA LEU A 34 -6.88 -15.81 -16.22
C LEU A 34 -6.81 -16.20 -17.68
N ILE A 35 -5.73 -15.78 -18.27
CA ILE A 35 -5.22 -16.17 -19.54
C ILE A 35 -5.88 -17.49 -20.01
N ALA A 36 -7.03 -17.39 -20.64
CA ALA A 36 -7.62 -18.52 -21.33
C ALA A 36 -6.79 -18.71 -22.60
N ASP A 37 -6.28 -19.93 -22.79
CA ASP A 37 -5.59 -20.45 -23.97
C ASP A 37 -4.06 -20.28 -24.04
N GLY A 38 -3.34 -20.10 -22.95
CA GLY A 38 -1.92 -20.46 -22.89
C GLY A 38 -1.80 -21.96 -22.64
N ASP A 39 -1.10 -22.66 -23.52
CA ASP A 39 -0.76 -24.07 -23.34
C ASP A 39 -0.17 -24.25 -21.92
N SER A 40 -0.85 -24.98 -21.05
CA SER A 40 -0.50 -25.15 -19.62
C SER A 40 0.88 -25.81 -19.39
N ASN A 41 1.62 -26.05 -20.45
CA ASN A 41 2.97 -26.58 -20.48
C ASN A 41 4.04 -25.55 -20.80
N ASN A 42 3.71 -24.29 -21.08
CA ASN A 42 4.67 -23.22 -21.30
C ASN A 42 4.78 -22.33 -20.06
N ILE A 43 5.30 -22.89 -18.97
CA ILE A 43 5.84 -22.06 -17.89
C ILE A 43 7.06 -21.36 -18.48
N PRO A 44 7.14 -20.02 -18.46
CA PRO A 44 8.33 -19.33 -18.90
C PRO A 44 9.51 -19.86 -18.09
N THR A 45 10.48 -20.46 -18.75
CA THR A 45 11.75 -20.79 -18.10
C THR A 45 12.49 -19.48 -17.92
N GLN A 46 12.34 -18.84 -16.76
CA GLN A 46 13.24 -17.74 -16.41
C GLN A 46 14.67 -18.25 -16.44
N THR A 47 15.52 -17.49 -17.08
CA THR A 47 16.95 -17.69 -16.93
C THR A 47 17.26 -17.45 -15.44
N PRO A 48 18.00 -18.35 -14.75
CA PRO A 48 18.37 -18.12 -13.36
C PRO A 48 18.90 -16.69 -13.21
N MET A 49 18.34 -15.91 -12.28
CA MET A 49 18.79 -14.56 -12.03
C MET A 49 20.26 -14.61 -11.64
N PRO A 50 21.13 -13.85 -12.27
CA PRO A 50 22.52 -13.78 -11.84
C PRO A 50 22.56 -13.21 -10.42
N VAL A 51 23.42 -13.75 -9.59
CA VAL A 51 23.74 -13.16 -8.27
C VAL A 51 24.28 -11.77 -8.56
N PHE A 52 23.63 -10.73 -8.01
CA PHE A 52 24.07 -9.35 -8.15
C PHE A 52 25.53 -9.25 -7.70
N GLY A 53 26.40 -8.79 -8.59
CA GLY A 53 27.75 -8.39 -8.23
C GLY A 53 27.68 -7.06 -7.47
N ASP A 54 28.68 -6.78 -6.65
CA ASP A 54 28.89 -5.49 -5.97
C ASP A 54 29.28 -4.38 -6.99
N LEU A 55 28.51 -4.22 -8.08
CA LEU A 55 28.76 -3.19 -9.08
C LEU A 55 28.14 -1.88 -8.61
N LEU A 56 28.92 -0.80 -8.67
CA LEU A 56 28.44 0.53 -8.38
C LEU A 56 27.57 1.02 -9.55
N TRP A 57 26.47 1.77 -9.26
CA TRP A 57 25.49 2.14 -10.27
C TRP A 57 26.11 2.83 -11.50
N TRP A 58 27.11 3.66 -11.31
CA TRP A 58 27.82 4.35 -12.40
C TRP A 58 28.73 3.43 -13.24
N GLU A 59 29.02 2.23 -12.79
CA GLU A 59 29.78 1.26 -13.54
C GLU A 59 28.93 0.48 -14.56
N HIS A 60 27.60 0.47 -14.37
CA HIS A 60 26.67 -0.27 -15.21
C HIS A 60 25.57 0.55 -15.88
N THR A 61 25.32 1.81 -15.42
CA THR A 61 24.28 2.66 -16.01
C THR A 61 24.32 2.72 -17.54
N SER A 62 23.16 2.77 -18.17
CA SER A 62 22.99 2.94 -19.60
C SER A 62 22.93 4.41 -20.02
N LEU A 63 22.87 5.35 -19.06
CA LEU A 63 22.82 6.79 -19.33
C LEU A 63 24.17 7.39 -19.80
N ASP A 64 25.28 6.69 -19.57
CA ASP A 64 26.62 6.99 -20.05
C ASP A 64 27.16 5.78 -20.84
N SER A 65 26.71 5.64 -22.09
CA SER A 65 26.99 4.45 -22.93
C SER A 65 28.47 4.29 -23.28
N ASN A 66 29.23 5.38 -23.32
CA ASN A 66 30.64 5.38 -23.68
C ASN A 66 31.58 5.48 -22.48
N ARG A 67 31.04 5.54 -21.24
CA ARG A 67 31.79 5.55 -19.98
C ARG A 67 32.74 6.74 -19.83
N ASN A 68 32.30 7.93 -20.23
CA ASN A 68 33.06 9.15 -20.11
C ASN A 68 32.65 10.05 -18.94
N GLN A 69 31.76 9.57 -18.07
CA GLN A 69 31.17 10.29 -16.92
C GLN A 69 30.28 11.49 -17.32
N ILE A 70 29.76 11.47 -18.53
CA ILE A 70 28.84 12.48 -19.05
C ILE A 70 27.59 11.76 -19.56
N HIS A 71 26.45 12.15 -19.09
CA HIS A 71 25.17 11.66 -19.59
C HIS A 71 25.10 11.86 -21.11
N ASP A 72 24.75 10.83 -21.88
CA ASP A 72 24.78 10.81 -23.34
C ASP A 72 24.06 11.98 -24.01
N SER A 73 22.99 12.49 -23.36
CA SER A 73 22.24 13.64 -23.86
C SER A 73 23.00 14.98 -23.84
N LEU A 74 24.09 15.06 -23.10
CA LEU A 74 24.92 16.25 -23.04
C LEU A 74 26.03 16.29 -24.09
N GLU A 75 26.31 15.19 -24.75
CA GLU A 75 27.51 15.06 -25.62
C GLU A 75 27.49 15.94 -26.88
N ASN A 76 26.32 16.22 -27.42
CA ASN A 76 26.17 17.00 -28.65
C ASN A 76 25.52 18.38 -28.41
N GLU A 77 25.32 18.73 -27.16
CA GLU A 77 24.70 19.99 -26.79
C GLU A 77 25.59 21.19 -27.04
N THR A 78 24.96 22.31 -27.32
CA THR A 78 25.63 23.61 -27.56
C THR A 78 24.91 24.72 -26.81
N GLY A 79 25.66 25.71 -26.37
CA GLY A 79 25.09 26.84 -25.62
C GLY A 79 25.05 26.54 -24.13
N VAL A 80 23.95 26.90 -23.46
CA VAL A 80 23.75 26.71 -22.03
C VAL A 80 22.97 25.44 -21.78
N VAL A 81 23.46 24.61 -20.88
CA VAL A 81 22.80 23.40 -20.36
C VAL A 81 22.68 23.51 -18.84
N TYR A 82 21.73 22.76 -18.26
CA TYR A 82 21.53 22.71 -16.81
C TYR A 82 21.94 21.35 -16.31
N VAL A 83 22.86 21.32 -15.32
CA VAL A 83 23.52 20.08 -14.91
C VAL A 83 23.69 19.96 -13.40
N GLY A 84 23.72 18.70 -12.95
CA GLY A 84 24.20 18.26 -11.64
C GLY A 84 25.40 17.35 -11.77
N LEU A 85 26.12 17.18 -10.69
CA LEU A 85 27.29 16.31 -10.57
C LEU A 85 27.01 15.24 -9.53
N SER A 86 27.09 13.98 -9.89
CA SER A 86 27.07 12.87 -8.96
C SER A 86 28.50 12.46 -8.61
N TYR A 87 28.72 12.14 -7.34
CA TYR A 87 30.03 11.81 -6.78
C TYR A 87 30.08 10.37 -6.25
N ASP A 88 31.27 9.82 -6.11
CA ASP A 88 31.50 8.53 -5.46
C ASP A 88 31.56 8.61 -3.92
N HIS A 89 31.31 9.79 -3.37
CA HIS A 89 31.27 10.11 -1.94
C HIS A 89 30.40 11.35 -1.71
N THR A 90 29.93 11.54 -0.50
CA THR A 90 29.18 12.76 -0.17
C THR A 90 30.04 14.01 -0.36
N PRO A 91 29.67 14.94 -1.28
CA PRO A 91 30.45 16.11 -1.59
C PRO A 91 30.76 16.98 -0.38
N THR A 92 31.97 17.50 -0.34
CA THR A 92 32.52 18.33 0.73
C THR A 92 32.73 19.76 0.27
N THR A 93 33.10 20.65 1.16
CA THR A 93 33.47 22.05 0.79
C THR A 93 34.66 22.08 -0.19
N GLU A 94 35.56 21.10 -0.19
CA GLU A 94 36.67 21.03 -1.14
C GLU A 94 36.15 20.74 -2.58
N ASP A 95 35.10 19.94 -2.72
CA ASP A 95 34.46 19.63 -3.99
C ASP A 95 33.69 20.85 -4.51
N GLU A 96 32.96 21.55 -3.63
CA GLU A 96 32.31 22.82 -3.97
C GLU A 96 33.34 23.87 -4.43
N ASP A 97 34.46 24.03 -3.72
CA ASP A 97 35.55 24.94 -4.08
C ASP A 97 36.17 24.57 -5.44
N ALA A 98 36.28 23.28 -5.78
CA ALA A 98 36.77 22.82 -7.07
C ALA A 98 35.81 23.23 -8.23
N VAL A 99 34.49 23.10 -8.04
CA VAL A 99 33.47 23.59 -8.97
C VAL A 99 33.55 25.12 -9.13
N VAL A 100 33.67 25.85 -8.02
CA VAL A 100 33.80 27.31 -8.03
C VAL A 100 35.09 27.76 -8.73
N ALA A 101 36.19 27.03 -8.59
CA ALA A 101 37.44 27.32 -9.29
C ALA A 101 37.34 27.17 -10.81
N LEU A 102 36.43 26.37 -11.33
CA LEU A 102 36.09 26.30 -12.76
C LEU A 102 35.17 27.45 -13.22
N GLY A 103 34.70 28.30 -12.31
CA GLY A 103 33.86 29.45 -12.60
C GLY A 103 32.36 29.20 -12.50
N HIS A 104 31.97 28.05 -11.96
CA HIS A 104 30.57 27.70 -11.79
C HIS A 104 30.09 27.91 -10.34
N ARG A 105 28.78 28.02 -10.17
CA ARG A 105 28.14 28.17 -8.86
C ARG A 105 27.49 26.86 -8.45
N VAL A 106 27.74 26.40 -7.25
CA VAL A 106 26.95 25.36 -6.61
C VAL A 106 25.65 25.97 -6.09
N LYS A 107 24.51 25.41 -6.46
CA LYS A 107 23.18 25.83 -6.01
C LYS A 107 22.70 25.00 -4.81
N LEU A 108 22.91 23.69 -4.84
CA LEU A 108 22.39 22.77 -3.85
C LEU A 108 23.31 21.56 -3.70
N LEU A 109 23.49 21.11 -2.45
CA LEU A 109 24.01 19.80 -2.11
C LEU A 109 22.83 18.87 -1.81
N VAL A 110 22.74 17.74 -2.51
CA VAL A 110 21.76 16.69 -2.27
C VAL A 110 22.52 15.48 -1.70
N HIS A 111 22.64 15.45 -0.39
CA HIS A 111 23.55 14.54 0.32
C HIS A 111 23.13 13.07 0.27
N SER A 112 21.81 12.77 0.15
CA SER A 112 21.32 11.38 0.09
C SER A 112 21.68 10.66 -1.21
N VAL A 113 22.04 11.40 -2.28
CA VAL A 113 22.48 10.83 -3.56
C VAL A 113 23.87 11.32 -3.98
N ASP A 114 24.64 11.86 -3.02
CA ASP A 114 26.01 12.34 -3.21
C ASP A 114 26.16 13.28 -4.42
N ALA A 115 25.27 14.28 -4.55
CA ALA A 115 25.22 15.14 -5.72
C ALA A 115 25.31 16.63 -5.40
N LEU A 116 25.92 17.41 -6.34
CA LEU A 116 25.89 18.86 -6.37
C LEU A 116 25.09 19.37 -7.55
N LEU A 117 24.10 20.21 -7.34
CA LEU A 117 23.34 20.88 -8.40
C LEU A 117 24.00 22.22 -8.76
N LEU A 118 24.30 22.44 -10.05
CA LEU A 118 24.99 23.63 -10.53
C LEU A 118 24.06 24.60 -11.26
N GLY A 119 22.99 24.09 -11.90
CA GLY A 119 22.14 24.85 -12.79
C GLY A 119 22.82 25.15 -14.14
N ALA A 120 22.70 26.38 -14.61
CA ALA A 120 23.15 26.80 -15.93
C ALA A 120 24.68 26.80 -16.08
N VAL A 121 25.22 25.99 -16.99
CA VAL A 121 26.62 25.94 -17.38
C VAL A 121 26.74 26.01 -18.92
N ASN A 122 27.89 26.40 -19.47
CA ASN A 122 28.09 26.22 -20.91
C ASN A 122 28.37 24.76 -21.25
N ALA A 123 27.76 24.24 -22.31
CA ALA A 123 27.97 22.85 -22.73
C ALA A 123 29.48 22.54 -22.98
N SER A 124 30.28 23.55 -23.36
CA SER A 124 31.74 23.39 -23.50
C SER A 124 32.46 23.06 -22.18
N ASP A 125 31.86 23.33 -21.05
CA ASP A 125 32.50 23.20 -19.74
C ASP A 125 32.17 21.85 -19.10
N VAL A 126 31.16 21.14 -19.61
CA VAL A 126 30.70 19.83 -19.10
C VAL A 126 31.85 18.82 -18.99
N TRP A 127 32.70 18.75 -20.01
CA TRP A 127 33.87 17.90 -19.97
C TRP A 127 34.83 18.22 -18.80
N SER A 128 34.99 19.49 -18.49
CA SER A 128 35.88 19.91 -17.39
C SER A 128 35.28 19.56 -16.02
N LEU A 129 33.97 19.61 -15.90
CA LEU A 129 33.23 19.21 -14.71
C LEU A 129 33.34 17.68 -14.48
N ALA A 130 33.24 16.88 -15.53
CA ALA A 130 33.40 15.44 -15.44
C ALA A 130 34.82 14.99 -15.07
N GLN A 131 35.82 15.87 -15.16
CA GLN A 131 37.21 15.58 -14.76
C GLN A 131 37.54 16.00 -13.31
N LEU A 132 36.58 16.51 -12.55
CA LEU A 132 36.77 16.79 -11.12
C LEU A 132 36.93 15.47 -10.34
N ASP A 133 37.72 15.52 -9.29
CA ASP A 133 37.98 14.35 -8.45
C ASP A 133 36.69 13.89 -7.76
N GLY A 134 36.41 12.60 -7.76
CA GLY A 134 35.21 12.02 -7.20
C GLY A 134 33.95 12.11 -8.06
N VAL A 135 33.91 12.90 -9.12
CA VAL A 135 32.74 12.95 -10.01
C VAL A 135 32.61 11.64 -10.79
N VAL A 136 31.46 11.00 -10.71
CA VAL A 136 31.14 9.78 -11.41
C VAL A 136 30.19 9.97 -12.59
N MET A 137 29.36 11.05 -12.55
CA MET A 137 28.54 11.44 -13.69
C MET A 137 28.18 12.94 -13.65
N VAL A 138 28.17 13.57 -14.83
CA VAL A 138 27.53 14.87 -15.07
C VAL A 138 26.16 14.60 -15.67
N GLU A 139 25.09 14.91 -14.94
CA GLU A 139 23.72 14.67 -15.35
C GLU A 139 23.05 15.92 -15.85
N ARG A 140 22.08 15.76 -16.76
CA ARG A 140 21.26 16.85 -17.28
C ARG A 140 19.99 17.00 -16.44
N TYR A 141 19.56 18.26 -16.21
CA TYR A 141 18.21 18.51 -15.71
C TYR A 141 17.19 18.12 -16.76
N GLY A 142 16.14 17.42 -16.34
CA GLY A 142 14.95 17.20 -17.14
C GLY A 142 13.90 18.29 -16.97
N VAL A 143 12.82 18.22 -17.73
CA VAL A 143 11.66 19.11 -17.65
C VAL A 143 10.59 18.49 -16.75
N VAL A 144 10.08 19.26 -15.78
CA VAL A 144 9.01 18.85 -14.87
C VAL A 144 7.65 19.28 -15.41
N THR A 145 6.66 18.39 -15.39
CA THR A 145 5.27 18.63 -15.84
C THR A 145 4.24 18.06 -14.86
N PHE A 146 3.04 18.68 -14.79
CA PHE A 146 1.97 18.40 -13.80
C PHE A 146 0.65 17.96 -14.46
N TYR A 147 -0.19 17.12 -13.78
CA TYR A 147 -1.38 16.49 -14.38
C TYR A 147 -2.41 16.03 -13.33
N GLY A 148 -3.72 15.70 -13.59
CA GLY A 148 -4.66 15.31 -12.67
C GLY A 148 -6.11 14.88 -12.69
N ASP A 149 -6.73 13.85 -11.94
CA ASP A 149 -8.19 13.60 -11.67
C ASP A 149 -8.61 12.32 -10.86
N VAL A 150 -9.83 12.14 -10.17
CA VAL A 150 -10.23 11.01 -9.24
C VAL A 150 -11.55 10.27 -9.47
N GLN A 151 -11.57 8.90 -9.17
CA GLN A 151 -12.78 8.10 -8.94
C GLN A 151 -12.60 7.04 -7.82
N THR A 152 -12.98 7.37 -6.58
CA THR A 152 -12.78 6.48 -5.41
C THR A 152 -13.61 5.20 -5.42
N GLN A 153 -14.73 5.20 -6.13
CA GLN A 153 -15.56 3.99 -6.31
C GLN A 153 -14.94 3.01 -7.31
N ALA A 154 -14.27 3.53 -8.35
CA ALA A 154 -13.61 2.70 -9.34
C ALA A 154 -12.35 2.02 -8.79
N VAL A 155 -11.63 2.63 -7.86
CA VAL A 155 -10.51 1.96 -7.15
C VAL A 155 -10.98 1.10 -5.98
N LYS A 156 -12.29 1.00 -5.74
CA LYS A 156 -12.91 0.26 -4.63
C LYS A 156 -12.44 0.71 -3.23
N ALA A 157 -12.05 1.97 -3.08
CA ALA A 157 -11.83 2.55 -1.76
C ALA A 157 -13.17 2.64 -1.00
N ARG A 158 -14.25 3.07 -1.65
CA ARG A 158 -15.61 3.03 -1.10
C ARG A 158 -16.54 2.14 -1.90
N ASN A 159 -17.58 1.64 -1.23
CA ASN A 159 -18.60 0.84 -1.88
C ASN A 159 -19.44 1.63 -2.91
N SER A 160 -20.08 0.92 -3.79
CA SER A 160 -20.97 1.45 -4.81
C SER A 160 -22.12 0.50 -5.08
N THR A 161 -23.03 0.90 -5.97
CA THR A 161 -24.07 -0.02 -6.45
C THR A 161 -23.51 -1.16 -7.29
N PHE A 162 -22.34 -0.99 -7.85
CA PHE A 162 -21.64 -1.97 -8.69
C PHE A 162 -20.73 -2.87 -7.85
N TYR A 163 -19.93 -2.28 -6.97
CA TYR A 163 -19.09 -2.97 -5.98
C TYR A 163 -19.67 -2.75 -4.58
N PRO A 164 -20.39 -3.75 -4.03
CA PRO A 164 -21.14 -3.57 -2.78
C PRO A 164 -20.26 -3.48 -1.53
N ALA A 165 -18.95 -3.73 -1.65
CA ALA A 165 -17.96 -3.55 -0.61
C ALA A 165 -16.78 -2.72 -1.12
N GLY A 166 -16.24 -1.85 -0.27
CA GLY A 166 -15.05 -1.06 -0.49
C GLY A 166 -14.12 -1.12 0.73
N ALA A 167 -12.90 -0.63 0.59
CA ALA A 167 -11.93 -0.64 1.69
C ALA A 167 -12.44 0.07 2.96
N TRP A 168 -13.24 1.14 2.82
CA TRP A 168 -13.81 1.85 3.98
C TRP A 168 -14.76 0.98 4.80
N ASP A 169 -15.45 0.01 4.19
CA ASP A 169 -16.30 -0.95 4.91
C ASP A 169 -15.49 -1.90 5.82
N LEU A 170 -14.18 -1.97 5.61
CA LEU A 170 -13.23 -2.71 6.46
C LEU A 170 -12.73 -1.88 7.65
N GLY A 171 -13.19 -0.62 7.79
CA GLY A 171 -12.92 0.24 8.94
C GLY A 171 -11.66 1.09 8.81
N VAL A 172 -11.12 1.27 7.60
CA VAL A 172 -9.96 2.13 7.33
C VAL A 172 -10.37 3.36 6.52
N SER A 173 -9.62 4.44 6.66
CA SER A 173 -9.88 5.73 6.01
C SER A 173 -8.64 6.62 5.85
N GLY A 174 -7.44 6.12 6.20
CA GLY A 174 -6.16 6.82 6.18
C GLY A 174 -5.76 7.48 7.49
N VAL A 175 -6.44 7.16 8.60
CA VAL A 175 -6.15 7.76 9.91
C VAL A 175 -4.73 7.44 10.37
N GLY A 176 -3.99 8.49 10.76
CA GLY A 176 -2.64 8.37 11.31
C GLY A 176 -1.57 8.21 10.23
N VAL A 177 -1.88 8.48 8.97
CA VAL A 177 -0.94 8.44 7.85
C VAL A 177 -0.73 9.85 7.29
N ASN A 178 0.53 10.26 7.15
CA ASN A 178 0.96 11.55 6.63
C ASN A 178 1.44 11.41 5.19
N ILE A 179 0.77 12.09 4.27
CA ILE A 179 1.12 12.14 2.85
C ILE A 179 1.92 13.41 2.59
N ALA A 180 3.18 13.29 2.24
CA ALA A 180 3.96 14.40 1.68
C ALA A 180 3.61 14.54 0.19
N LEU A 181 2.87 15.58 -0.15
CA LEU A 181 2.58 15.93 -1.53
C LEU A 181 3.67 16.88 -2.04
N THR A 182 4.48 16.41 -2.98
CA THR A 182 5.44 17.27 -3.71
C THR A 182 4.77 17.78 -4.97
N ASP A 183 4.36 19.03 -4.99
CA ASP A 183 3.56 19.59 -6.09
C ASP A 183 3.64 21.13 -6.13
N THR A 184 2.61 21.79 -6.62
CA THR A 184 2.51 23.26 -6.72
C THR A 184 2.11 23.94 -5.40
N GLY A 185 2.01 23.17 -4.30
CA GLY A 185 1.42 23.57 -3.03
C GLY A 185 -0.01 23.05 -2.91
N VAL A 186 -0.63 23.26 -1.77
CA VAL A 186 -2.01 22.86 -1.49
C VAL A 186 -2.78 23.96 -0.76
N ASP A 187 -3.93 24.37 -1.29
CA ASP A 187 -4.87 25.23 -0.58
C ASP A 187 -5.54 24.46 0.57
N SER A 188 -4.88 24.42 1.72
CA SER A 188 -5.30 23.64 2.89
C SER A 188 -6.62 24.12 3.52
N GLU A 189 -7.06 25.34 3.18
CA GLU A 189 -8.38 25.92 3.54
C GLU A 189 -9.54 25.41 2.68
N HIS A 190 -9.27 24.68 1.58
CA HIS A 190 -10.35 24.06 0.80
C HIS A 190 -11.25 23.22 1.71
N PRO A 191 -12.60 23.36 1.68
CA PRO A 191 -13.48 22.70 2.63
C PRO A 191 -13.25 21.20 2.77
N GLY A 192 -12.92 20.53 1.67
CA GLY A 192 -12.61 19.10 1.66
C GLY A 192 -11.22 18.74 2.20
N LEU A 193 -10.35 19.71 2.44
CA LEU A 193 -8.98 19.53 2.94
C LEU A 193 -8.75 20.21 4.30
N GLU A 194 -9.72 20.98 4.79
CA GLU A 194 -9.60 21.72 6.07
C GLU A 194 -9.19 20.78 7.22
N GLY A 195 -8.17 21.22 7.97
CA GLY A 195 -7.66 20.50 9.14
C GLY A 195 -6.76 19.30 8.84
N LYS A 196 -6.32 19.10 7.59
CA LYS A 196 -5.40 18.02 7.21
C LYS A 196 -3.93 18.41 7.27
N HIS A 197 -3.62 19.68 7.14
CA HIS A 197 -2.25 20.18 7.14
C HIS A 197 -1.59 19.95 8.51
N VAL A 198 -0.44 19.26 8.52
CA VAL A 198 0.37 18.98 9.73
C VAL A 198 1.74 19.62 9.66
N ALA A 199 2.30 19.75 8.46
CA ALA A 199 3.58 20.41 8.23
C ALA A 199 3.66 20.88 6.78
N GLY A 200 4.56 21.85 6.51
CA GLY A 200 4.80 22.31 5.15
C GLY A 200 6.21 22.86 4.94
N TYR A 201 6.63 22.86 3.67
CA TYR A 201 7.93 23.32 3.25
C TYR A 201 7.88 23.91 1.84
N ASP A 202 8.38 25.12 1.69
CA ASP A 202 8.49 25.77 0.38
C ASP A 202 9.90 25.62 -0.19
N ALA A 203 10.13 24.57 -0.96
CA ALA A 203 11.41 24.32 -1.60
C ALA A 203 11.75 25.40 -2.65
N VAL A 204 10.76 26.01 -3.30
CA VAL A 204 10.93 27.10 -4.25
C VAL A 204 11.52 28.33 -3.56
N CYS A 205 10.90 28.74 -2.46
CA CYS A 205 11.35 29.86 -1.65
C CYS A 205 12.75 29.64 -1.08
N TYR A 206 13.01 28.46 -0.58
CA TYR A 206 14.30 28.10 -0.01
C TYR A 206 15.42 28.18 -1.06
N VAL A 207 15.23 27.57 -2.22
CA VAL A 207 16.25 27.49 -3.28
C VAL A 207 16.47 28.84 -3.98
N HIS A 208 15.38 29.54 -4.31
CA HIS A 208 15.43 30.74 -5.16
C HIS A 208 15.44 32.06 -4.40
N SER A 209 15.17 32.06 -3.10
CA SER A 209 15.33 33.19 -2.21
C SER A 209 14.48 34.43 -2.61
N ASP A 210 13.22 34.21 -3.02
CA ASP A 210 12.29 35.32 -3.28
C ASP A 210 12.08 36.20 -2.05
N PRO A 211 12.27 37.54 -2.15
CA PRO A 211 12.13 38.41 -0.99
C PRO A 211 10.72 38.42 -0.38
N THR A 212 9.68 38.20 -1.18
CA THR A 212 8.28 38.21 -0.72
C THR A 212 8.01 36.92 0.10
N CYS A 213 8.43 35.80 -0.43
CA CYS A 213 8.36 34.53 0.22
C CYS A 213 9.16 34.49 1.53
N ILE A 214 10.41 35.01 1.54
CA ILE A 214 11.24 35.12 2.74
C ILE A 214 10.57 35.96 3.82
N LEU A 215 9.91 37.05 3.45
CA LEU A 215 9.20 37.94 4.39
C LEU A 215 7.96 37.27 4.99
N ALA A 216 7.37 36.31 4.29
CA ALA A 216 6.25 35.50 4.77
C ALA A 216 6.68 34.29 5.62
N GLY A 217 7.98 33.97 5.68
CA GLY A 217 8.50 32.83 6.43
C GLY A 217 8.80 31.60 5.56
N GLY A 218 8.69 31.70 4.23
CA GLY A 218 8.83 30.58 3.30
C GLY A 218 10.21 29.92 3.20
N ARG A 219 11.20 30.38 3.99
CA ARG A 219 12.50 29.69 4.13
C ARG A 219 12.66 28.92 5.45
N GLU A 220 11.61 28.85 6.25
CA GLU A 220 11.62 27.99 7.42
C GLU A 220 11.70 26.52 6.97
N THR A 221 12.49 25.73 7.71
CA THR A 221 12.75 24.31 7.38
C THR A 221 12.20 23.36 8.46
N ASP A 222 11.51 23.92 9.45
CA ASP A 222 10.99 23.20 10.61
C ASP A 222 9.58 22.64 10.44
N GLY A 223 9.02 22.73 9.23
CA GLY A 223 7.67 22.29 8.90
C GLY A 223 6.56 23.28 9.29
N SER A 224 6.90 24.44 9.81
CA SER A 224 5.91 25.42 10.32
C SER A 224 5.27 26.32 9.24
N PHE A 225 5.77 26.28 8.03
CA PHE A 225 5.28 27.12 6.92
C PHE A 225 4.26 26.37 6.08
N ASP A 226 3.11 26.97 5.83
CA ASP A 226 2.10 26.51 4.87
C ASP A 226 2.32 27.25 3.55
N PRO A 227 2.77 26.57 2.48
CA PRO A 227 3.21 27.26 1.27
C PRO A 227 2.09 27.72 0.34
N ASP A 228 0.85 27.31 0.55
CA ASP A 228 -0.28 27.53 -0.37
C ASP A 228 -0.06 27.02 -1.81
N ASP A 229 -1.14 26.94 -2.60
CA ASP A 229 -1.10 26.48 -3.98
C ASP A 229 -1.07 27.65 -4.97
N GLY A 230 0.03 27.79 -5.67
CA GLY A 230 0.20 28.81 -6.70
C GLY A 230 -0.36 28.45 -8.08
N ASN A 231 -0.88 27.24 -8.29
CA ASN A 231 -1.33 26.74 -9.60
C ASN A 231 -2.72 26.12 -9.57
N GLN A 232 -3.10 25.38 -8.57
CA GLN A 232 -4.28 24.53 -8.43
C GLN A 232 -3.96 23.01 -8.52
N HIS A 233 -2.86 22.62 -9.15
CA HIS A 233 -2.62 21.20 -9.43
C HIS A 233 -2.41 20.41 -8.13
N GLY A 234 -1.61 20.92 -7.19
CA GLY A 234 -1.38 20.23 -5.91
C GLY A 234 -2.65 20.10 -5.08
N THR A 235 -3.52 21.12 -5.05
CA THR A 235 -4.83 21.05 -4.39
C THR A 235 -5.70 19.94 -5.00
N ALA A 236 -5.74 19.87 -6.33
CA ALA A 236 -6.45 18.80 -7.03
C ALA A 236 -5.88 17.42 -6.65
N CYS A 237 -4.56 17.24 -6.69
CA CYS A 237 -3.88 15.99 -6.34
C CYS A 237 -4.13 15.58 -4.89
N MET A 238 -4.00 16.50 -3.92
CA MET A 238 -4.30 16.18 -2.52
C MET A 238 -5.79 15.84 -2.34
N GLY A 239 -6.67 16.54 -3.07
CA GLY A 239 -8.10 16.22 -3.11
C GLY A 239 -8.36 14.77 -3.49
N MET A 240 -7.58 14.25 -4.42
CA MET A 240 -7.69 12.88 -4.91
C MET A 240 -7.19 11.85 -3.93
N ALA A 241 -6.14 12.18 -3.20
CA ALA A 241 -5.64 11.32 -2.15
C ALA A 241 -6.57 11.31 -0.94
N ALA A 242 -7.05 12.50 -0.50
CA ALA A 242 -7.59 12.61 0.85
C ALA A 242 -8.79 13.57 1.04
N ALA A 243 -9.43 14.11 0.01
CA ALA A 243 -10.59 14.99 0.21
C ALA A 243 -11.72 14.29 0.95
N THR A 244 -12.42 15.06 1.79
CA THR A 244 -13.60 14.59 2.55
C THR A 244 -14.92 14.71 1.79
N GLY A 245 -14.91 15.30 0.59
CA GLY A 245 -16.11 15.60 -0.17
C GLY A 245 -16.94 16.75 0.37
N LEU A 246 -16.46 17.47 1.39
CA LEU A 246 -17.19 18.60 1.95
C LEU A 246 -17.14 19.81 1.00
N GLU A 247 -18.29 20.41 0.75
CA GLU A 247 -18.46 21.61 -0.07
C GLU A 247 -18.48 22.88 0.81
N ALA A 248 -18.21 24.03 0.19
CA ALA A 248 -18.18 25.33 0.88
C ALA A 248 -19.51 25.71 1.56
N ASP A 249 -20.64 25.21 1.08
CA ASP A 249 -21.94 25.44 1.69
C ASP A 249 -22.27 24.46 2.84
N GLY A 250 -21.33 23.58 3.19
CA GLY A 250 -21.47 22.55 4.22
C GLY A 250 -22.22 21.30 3.77
N THR A 251 -22.53 21.18 2.51
CA THR A 251 -23.12 19.94 1.97
C THR A 251 -22.03 18.91 1.65
N GLN A 252 -22.43 17.65 1.55
CA GLN A 252 -21.54 16.54 1.24
C GLN A 252 -21.70 16.17 -0.23
N SER A 253 -20.61 16.19 -0.97
CA SER A 253 -20.55 15.76 -2.37
C SER A 253 -20.09 14.29 -2.50
N GLU A 254 -19.98 13.83 -3.75
CA GLU A 254 -19.45 12.51 -4.08
C GLU A 254 -17.92 12.52 -4.29
N PHE A 255 -17.29 13.69 -4.20
CA PHE A 255 -15.89 13.91 -4.58
C PHE A 255 -14.93 13.71 -3.40
N TYR A 256 -14.75 12.45 -3.03
CA TYR A 256 -13.81 12.04 -1.97
C TYR A 256 -12.45 11.68 -2.54
N GLY A 257 -11.41 11.86 -1.74
CA GLY A 257 -10.15 11.15 -1.89
C GLY A 257 -10.24 9.70 -1.42
N SER A 258 -9.29 8.87 -1.84
CA SER A 258 -9.28 7.45 -1.47
C SER A 258 -9.12 7.22 0.04
N ALA A 259 -8.37 8.10 0.73
CA ALA A 259 -8.11 8.07 2.17
C ALA A 259 -8.57 9.38 2.86
N PRO A 260 -9.88 9.60 3.06
CA PRO A 260 -10.40 10.90 3.47
C PRO A 260 -9.97 11.37 4.87
N ASN A 261 -9.30 10.56 5.64
CA ASN A 261 -8.75 10.91 6.95
C ASN A 261 -7.21 10.91 7.02
N ALA A 262 -6.52 10.77 5.87
CA ALA A 262 -5.08 11.00 5.81
C ALA A 262 -4.74 12.48 5.99
N SER A 263 -3.54 12.76 6.49
CA SER A 263 -3.02 14.10 6.75
C SER A 263 -2.09 14.57 5.63
N LEU A 264 -1.85 15.87 5.57
CA LEU A 264 -1.05 16.54 4.56
C LEU A 264 0.26 17.06 5.16
N VAL A 265 1.37 16.73 4.51
CA VAL A 265 2.63 17.49 4.58
C VAL A 265 2.81 18.17 3.21
N ASP A 266 2.64 19.51 3.17
CA ASP A 266 2.69 20.25 1.91
C ASP A 266 4.15 20.60 1.55
N VAL A 267 4.65 20.06 0.43
CA VAL A 267 6.02 20.32 -0.06
C VAL A 267 5.94 20.96 -1.44
N ARG A 268 5.91 22.29 -1.48
CA ARG A 268 5.82 23.05 -2.72
C ARG A 268 7.14 23.06 -3.46
N ILE A 269 7.16 22.53 -4.68
CA ILE A 269 8.33 22.47 -5.55
C ILE A 269 8.26 23.35 -6.78
N GLY A 270 7.09 23.89 -7.10
CA GLY A 270 6.87 24.77 -8.25
C GLY A 270 5.61 25.59 -8.11
N THR A 271 5.47 26.61 -8.95
CA THR A 271 4.27 27.46 -9.06
C THR A 271 4.23 28.17 -10.40
N ASP A 272 3.05 28.57 -10.86
CA ASP A 272 2.88 29.34 -12.08
C ASP A 272 3.06 30.85 -11.84
N ILE A 273 3.52 31.57 -12.88
CA ILE A 273 3.58 33.05 -12.86
C ILE A 273 2.14 33.59 -12.84
N GLY A 274 1.83 34.44 -11.87
CA GLY A 274 0.55 35.10 -11.76
C GLY A 274 -0.41 34.45 -10.80
N ALA A 275 0.01 33.39 -10.10
CA ALA A 275 -0.80 32.62 -9.19
C ALA A 275 -0.37 32.84 -7.73
N GLY A 276 -1.21 33.53 -6.96
CA GLY A 276 -1.03 33.76 -5.54
C GLY A 276 0.04 34.78 -5.15
N PRO A 277 0.24 34.99 -3.84
CA PRO A 277 1.15 36.00 -3.32
C PRO A 277 2.64 35.66 -3.42
N PHE A 278 2.98 34.41 -3.66
CA PHE A 278 4.35 33.89 -3.72
C PHE A 278 4.73 33.37 -5.09
N GLU A 279 3.97 33.75 -6.09
CA GLU A 279 4.25 33.47 -7.49
C GLU A 279 5.58 34.05 -7.90
N ASN A 280 6.41 33.34 -8.64
CA ASN A 280 7.49 33.95 -9.45
C ASN A 280 8.44 32.97 -10.12
N TYR A 281 8.25 31.66 -9.95
CA TYR A 281 9.23 30.67 -10.41
C TYR A 281 8.63 29.74 -11.45
N PHE A 282 8.65 30.23 -12.68
CA PHE A 282 8.19 29.50 -13.86
C PHE A 282 9.37 29.20 -14.80
N PHE A 283 10.43 28.65 -14.27
CA PHE A 283 11.48 28.10 -15.10
C PHE A 283 11.61 26.61 -14.82
N GLU A 284 11.47 25.78 -15.83
CA GLU A 284 11.59 24.34 -15.75
C GLU A 284 12.82 23.88 -14.96
N GLN A 285 13.92 24.60 -15.10
CA GLN A 285 15.17 24.34 -14.38
C GLN A 285 15.10 24.67 -12.89
N ASP A 286 14.34 25.68 -12.53
CA ASP A 286 14.17 26.08 -11.13
C ASP A 286 13.31 25.04 -10.40
N ILE A 287 12.29 24.47 -11.06
CA ILE A 287 11.48 23.37 -10.51
C ILE A 287 12.34 22.12 -10.30
N TYR A 288 13.26 21.81 -11.20
CA TYR A 288 14.17 20.67 -11.02
C TYR A 288 14.98 20.76 -9.70
N GLU A 289 15.53 21.94 -9.41
CA GLU A 289 16.29 22.17 -8.18
C GLU A 289 15.40 22.13 -6.94
N SER A 290 14.22 22.75 -7.01
CA SER A 290 13.24 22.74 -5.92
C SER A 290 12.71 21.34 -5.64
N ALA A 291 12.48 20.53 -6.67
CA ALA A 291 12.03 19.15 -6.53
C ALA A 291 13.01 18.29 -5.75
N LEU A 292 14.31 18.29 -6.14
CA LEU A 292 15.33 17.56 -5.40
C LEU A 292 15.50 18.10 -3.98
N ASN A 293 15.39 19.40 -3.77
CA ASN A 293 15.45 19.99 -2.43
C ASN A 293 14.25 19.56 -1.56
N GLY A 294 13.04 19.55 -2.12
CA GLY A 294 11.84 19.10 -1.43
C GLY A 294 11.94 17.61 -1.02
N LEU A 295 12.38 16.75 -1.94
CA LEU A 295 12.58 15.33 -1.65
C LEU A 295 13.65 15.10 -0.59
N GLN A 296 14.76 15.85 -0.63
CA GLN A 296 15.78 15.79 0.41
C GLN A 296 15.20 16.21 1.77
N TRP A 297 14.43 17.30 1.82
CA TRP A 297 13.79 17.76 3.05
C TRP A 297 12.84 16.69 3.63
N ILE A 298 12.09 15.96 2.79
CA ILE A 298 11.21 14.87 3.23
C ILE A 298 12.02 13.76 3.90
N ILE A 299 13.12 13.31 3.27
CA ILE A 299 13.99 12.26 3.83
C ILE A 299 14.55 12.70 5.18
N ASP A 300 15.03 13.95 5.28
CA ASP A 300 15.61 14.50 6.52
C ASP A 300 14.57 14.62 7.64
N ASN A 301 13.29 14.76 7.31
CA ASN A 301 12.21 15.00 8.26
C ASN A 301 11.23 13.83 8.42
N LYS A 302 11.51 12.66 7.86
CA LYS A 302 10.61 11.51 7.87
C LYS A 302 10.17 11.04 9.27
N ASP A 303 10.94 11.34 10.32
CA ASP A 303 10.64 10.99 11.71
C ASP A 303 10.45 12.25 12.59
N THR A 304 10.27 13.43 11.99
CA THR A 304 10.24 14.69 12.73
C THR A 304 8.96 14.82 13.57
N ALA A 305 9.16 15.24 14.83
CA ALA A 305 8.08 15.65 15.73
C ALA A 305 7.67 17.10 15.43
N TRP A 306 6.59 17.28 14.70
CA TRP A 306 6.16 18.60 14.27
C TRP A 306 5.68 19.47 15.44
N PRO A 307 6.04 20.77 15.52
CA PRO A 307 5.63 21.64 16.60
C PRO A 307 4.09 21.83 16.67
N GLY A 308 3.49 21.45 17.78
CA GLY A 308 2.06 21.65 18.01
C GLY A 308 1.14 20.61 17.40
N VAL A 309 1.69 19.57 16.79
CA VAL A 309 0.98 18.44 16.18
C VAL A 309 0.94 17.26 17.16
N ASP A 310 -0.09 16.44 17.11
CA ASP A 310 -0.22 15.21 17.92
C ASP A 310 0.88 14.21 17.56
N GLU A 311 1.37 13.45 18.54
CA GLU A 311 2.42 12.44 18.33
C GLU A 311 2.02 11.38 17.30
N SER A 312 0.73 11.10 17.16
CA SER A 312 0.22 10.14 16.14
C SER A 312 0.33 10.65 14.69
N LEU A 313 0.72 11.91 14.50
CA LEU A 313 0.91 12.55 13.20
C LEU A 313 2.35 13.07 13.03
N TYR A 314 3.32 12.51 13.76
CA TYR A 314 4.72 12.79 13.53
C TYR A 314 5.25 12.06 12.30
N GLY A 315 6.24 12.66 11.65
CA GLY A 315 6.93 12.06 10.51
C GLY A 315 6.18 12.17 9.17
N ILE A 316 6.68 11.41 8.22
CA ILE A 316 6.16 11.32 6.84
C ILE A 316 6.15 9.86 6.44
N ASP A 317 4.99 9.37 6.00
CA ASP A 317 4.80 7.96 5.69
C ASP A 317 4.83 7.68 4.18
N ILE A 318 4.30 8.63 3.38
CA ILE A 318 4.16 8.46 1.94
C ILE A 318 4.62 9.74 1.22
N ILE A 319 5.31 9.59 0.10
CA ILE A 319 5.52 10.64 -0.90
C ILE A 319 4.59 10.42 -2.06
N SER A 320 3.83 11.45 -2.45
CA SER A 320 3.01 11.48 -3.66
C SER A 320 3.61 12.46 -4.66
N LEU A 321 3.94 11.95 -5.86
CA LEU A 321 4.54 12.75 -6.94
C LEU A 321 3.66 12.67 -8.17
N SER A 322 2.92 13.76 -8.40
CA SER A 322 2.00 13.90 -9.53
C SER A 322 2.59 14.70 -10.68
N TRP A 323 3.88 14.69 -10.84
CA TRP A 323 4.65 15.39 -11.88
C TRP A 323 5.71 14.45 -12.46
N GLY A 324 6.35 14.83 -13.53
CA GLY A 324 7.36 14.02 -14.18
C GLY A 324 8.40 14.90 -14.85
N ILE A 325 9.55 14.30 -15.14
CA ILE A 325 10.61 14.88 -15.91
C ILE A 325 10.46 14.35 -17.32
N THR A 326 10.14 15.22 -18.30
CA THR A 326 10.07 14.78 -19.69
C THR A 326 11.42 14.27 -20.16
N SER A 327 11.43 13.00 -20.56
CA SER A 327 12.58 12.42 -21.22
C SER A 327 12.58 12.86 -22.69
N HIS A 328 13.53 13.68 -23.08
CA HIS A 328 13.78 14.01 -24.47
C HIS A 328 14.87 13.14 -25.08
N GLU A 329 15.22 12.06 -24.41
CA GLU A 329 16.38 11.24 -24.72
C GLU A 329 15.96 9.85 -25.16
N SER A 330 16.54 9.38 -26.24
CA SER A 330 16.27 8.05 -26.78
C SER A 330 16.33 6.97 -25.71
N GLY A 331 15.18 6.36 -25.40
CA GLY A 331 15.05 5.26 -24.46
C GLY A 331 14.77 5.64 -23.00
N GLY A 332 14.66 6.92 -22.68
CA GLY A 332 14.30 7.37 -21.32
C GLY A 332 15.38 7.10 -20.26
N SER A 333 14.98 7.19 -18.99
CA SER A 333 15.83 6.86 -17.84
C SER A 333 15.92 5.36 -17.61
N ASP A 334 17.05 4.93 -17.10
CA ASP A 334 17.30 3.56 -16.62
C ASP A 334 17.17 3.43 -15.08
N GLY A 335 16.68 4.47 -14.40
CA GLY A 335 16.53 4.49 -12.95
C GLY A 335 17.78 4.92 -12.18
N THR A 336 18.87 5.24 -12.86
CA THR A 336 20.12 5.67 -12.21
C THR A 336 20.34 7.18 -12.20
N ASP A 337 19.42 7.97 -12.76
CA ASP A 337 19.41 9.43 -12.65
C ASP A 337 19.16 9.90 -11.20
N MET A 338 19.53 11.16 -10.89
CA MET A 338 19.42 11.70 -9.54
C MET A 338 18.01 11.63 -8.94
N HIS A 339 16.97 11.85 -9.76
CA HIS A 339 15.60 11.81 -9.28
C HIS A 339 15.13 10.39 -8.96
N SER A 340 15.47 9.41 -9.81
CA SER A 340 15.16 8.01 -9.53
C SER A 340 15.88 7.54 -8.27
N ARG A 341 17.16 7.87 -8.13
CA ARG A 341 17.97 7.47 -6.96
C ARG A 341 17.48 8.07 -5.65
N ILE A 342 17.07 9.35 -5.61
CA ILE A 342 16.57 9.96 -4.36
C ILE A 342 15.23 9.37 -3.93
N LEU A 343 14.41 8.87 -4.88
CA LEU A 343 13.19 8.15 -4.55
C LEU A 343 13.49 6.74 -4.01
N ASP A 344 14.50 6.09 -4.56
CA ASP A 344 14.97 4.80 -4.03
C ASP A 344 15.50 4.99 -2.59
N GLU A 345 16.31 6.02 -2.33
CA GLU A 345 16.77 6.39 -0.98
C GLU A 345 15.62 6.70 0.00
N ALA A 346 14.57 7.40 -0.45
CA ALA A 346 13.39 7.63 0.37
C ALA A 346 12.70 6.32 0.75
N THR A 347 12.58 5.41 -0.22
CA THR A 347 12.00 4.08 0.00
C THR A 347 12.83 3.23 0.97
N GLU A 348 14.15 3.21 0.80
CA GLU A 348 15.07 2.53 1.73
C GLU A 348 15.05 3.14 3.14
N ALA A 349 14.81 4.46 3.23
CA ALA A 349 14.61 5.14 4.49
C ALA A 349 13.28 4.81 5.19
N GLY A 350 12.37 4.10 4.53
CA GLY A 350 11.09 3.64 5.07
C GLY A 350 9.89 4.50 4.65
N VAL A 351 10.04 5.43 3.70
CA VAL A 351 8.94 6.24 3.17
C VAL A 351 8.42 5.60 1.88
N THR A 352 7.14 5.27 1.81
CA THR A 352 6.55 4.70 0.59
C THR A 352 6.40 5.76 -0.49
N VAL A 353 6.87 5.49 -1.70
CA VAL A 353 6.85 6.45 -2.81
C VAL A 353 5.84 6.01 -3.87
N SER A 354 4.91 6.90 -4.22
CA SER A 354 3.96 6.76 -5.33
C SER A 354 4.21 7.86 -6.35
N ASN A 355 4.51 7.50 -7.59
CA ASN A 355 4.84 8.46 -8.63
C ASN A 355 4.11 8.20 -9.95
N ALA A 356 3.96 9.25 -10.76
CA ALA A 356 3.27 9.18 -12.05
C ALA A 356 4.17 8.57 -13.14
N ALA A 357 3.59 7.71 -14.01
CA ALA A 357 4.31 7.12 -15.13
C ALA A 357 4.64 8.14 -16.26
N GLY A 358 3.92 9.26 -16.31
CA GLY A 358 4.04 10.27 -17.37
C GLY A 358 2.89 10.23 -18.39
N ASN A 359 2.83 11.23 -19.26
CA ASN A 359 1.71 11.40 -20.21
C ASN A 359 2.16 11.52 -21.67
N ASP A 360 3.22 10.82 -22.04
CA ASP A 360 3.76 10.83 -23.42
C ASP A 360 3.06 9.80 -24.32
N GLY A 361 2.12 9.03 -23.77
CA GLY A 361 1.30 8.08 -24.53
C GLY A 361 2.00 6.75 -24.84
N GLU A 362 1.43 6.01 -25.79
CA GLU A 362 1.90 4.68 -26.20
C GLU A 362 3.28 4.70 -26.88
N ASP A 363 3.57 5.80 -27.59
CA ASP A 363 4.79 5.99 -28.35
C ASP A 363 5.86 6.76 -27.53
N ASN A 364 5.76 6.76 -26.20
CA ASN A 364 6.77 7.39 -25.35
C ASN A 364 8.16 6.76 -25.62
N ASP A 365 9.17 7.62 -25.70
CA ASP A 365 10.57 7.19 -25.92
C ASP A 365 11.21 6.81 -24.57
N GLY A 366 10.64 5.79 -23.88
CA GLY A 366 11.01 5.34 -22.55
C GLY A 366 10.32 6.11 -21.43
N LEU A 367 10.50 5.65 -20.20
CA LEU A 367 10.02 6.33 -19.00
C LEU A 367 11.03 7.41 -18.58
N SER A 368 10.52 8.52 -18.08
CA SER A 368 11.35 9.63 -17.60
C SER A 368 12.04 9.31 -16.27
N GLY A 369 12.98 10.15 -15.86
CA GLY A 369 13.51 10.14 -14.50
C GLY A 369 12.37 10.19 -13.47
N MET A 370 12.56 9.77 -12.24
CA MET A 370 11.54 9.47 -11.24
C MET A 370 10.66 8.26 -11.59
N SER A 371 9.95 8.33 -12.75
CA SER A 371 9.08 7.22 -13.19
C SER A 371 9.86 5.93 -13.41
N ALA A 372 11.18 6.01 -13.50
CA ALA A 372 12.09 4.89 -13.67
C ALA A 372 12.72 4.39 -12.34
N SER A 373 12.38 4.98 -11.18
CA SER A 373 12.86 4.51 -9.86
C SER A 373 12.53 3.02 -9.67
N SER A 374 13.48 2.25 -9.13
CA SER A 374 13.35 0.81 -8.96
C SER A 374 12.45 0.43 -7.79
N LEU A 375 12.45 1.25 -6.73
CA LEU A 375 11.78 0.92 -5.48
C LEU A 375 10.41 1.61 -5.33
N SER A 376 10.16 2.71 -6.08
CA SER A 376 8.88 3.41 -6.07
C SER A 376 7.75 2.58 -6.68
N ILE A 377 6.51 3.02 -6.41
CA ILE A 377 5.29 2.52 -7.05
C ILE A 377 4.92 3.49 -8.17
N THR A 378 5.23 3.15 -9.41
CA THR A 378 4.92 3.97 -10.57
C THR A 378 3.53 3.64 -11.10
N VAL A 379 2.72 4.67 -11.30
CA VAL A 379 1.28 4.57 -11.57
C VAL A 379 0.94 5.01 -12.98
N GLY A 380 0.38 4.10 -13.78
CA GLY A 380 -0.26 4.39 -15.08
C GLY A 380 -1.69 4.87 -14.93
N ALA A 381 -2.22 5.55 -15.95
CA ALA A 381 -3.60 6.04 -15.96
C ALA A 381 -4.52 5.19 -16.83
N THR A 382 -5.73 4.88 -16.31
CA THR A 382 -6.81 4.31 -17.11
C THR A 382 -7.86 5.35 -17.50
N ASP A 383 -8.57 5.09 -18.57
CA ASP A 383 -9.81 5.75 -18.97
C ASP A 383 -10.98 4.85 -18.56
N ASP A 384 -11.64 5.22 -17.49
CA ASP A 384 -12.78 4.49 -16.89
C ASP A 384 -14.10 4.79 -17.58
N LYS A 385 -14.09 5.49 -18.73
CA LYS A 385 -15.26 5.90 -19.50
C LYS A 385 -16.30 6.67 -18.67
N ASN A 386 -15.92 7.22 -17.53
CA ASN A 386 -16.77 7.80 -16.48
C ASN A 386 -17.83 6.80 -15.96
N THR A 387 -17.47 5.53 -15.86
CA THR A 387 -18.28 4.47 -15.23
C THR A 387 -17.54 3.88 -14.03
N ILE A 388 -18.29 3.28 -13.10
CA ILE A 388 -17.69 2.58 -11.95
C ILE A 388 -17.29 1.16 -12.36
N ALA A 389 -18.00 0.61 -13.35
CA ALA A 389 -17.73 -0.73 -13.87
C ALA A 389 -16.37 -0.74 -14.58
N ARG A 390 -15.55 -1.73 -14.27
CA ARG A 390 -14.17 -1.81 -14.79
C ARG A 390 -14.07 -2.60 -16.11
N GLU A 391 -15.09 -3.30 -16.54
CA GLU A 391 -15.03 -4.23 -17.67
C GLU A 391 -14.70 -3.54 -18.99
N ASP A 392 -15.08 -2.26 -19.14
CA ASP A 392 -14.83 -1.46 -20.32
C ASP A 392 -13.69 -0.45 -20.16
N ASP A 393 -13.00 -0.45 -19.02
CA ASP A 393 -11.84 0.39 -18.79
C ASP A 393 -10.71 0.04 -19.75
N THR A 394 -10.07 1.08 -20.24
CA THR A 394 -8.90 0.96 -21.10
C THR A 394 -7.75 1.78 -20.52
N ILE A 395 -6.52 1.43 -20.88
CA ILE A 395 -5.43 2.32 -20.55
C ILE A 395 -5.62 3.65 -21.29
N ALA A 396 -5.40 4.76 -20.61
CA ALA A 396 -5.53 6.08 -21.20
C ALA A 396 -4.53 6.29 -22.33
N SER A 397 -4.97 6.92 -23.43
CA SER A 397 -4.12 7.08 -24.62
C SER A 397 -2.86 7.92 -24.37
N TYR A 398 -2.90 8.79 -23.36
CA TYR A 398 -1.79 9.65 -22.96
C TYR A 398 -0.86 8.96 -21.93
N SER A 399 -1.29 7.92 -21.21
CA SER A 399 -0.45 7.28 -20.20
C SER A 399 0.83 6.74 -20.82
N SER A 400 1.99 7.09 -20.26
CA SER A 400 3.26 6.48 -20.67
C SER A 400 3.28 4.98 -20.36
N ARG A 401 4.02 4.23 -21.16
CA ARG A 401 4.10 2.77 -21.13
C ARG A 401 5.50 2.30 -20.78
N GLY A 402 5.56 1.16 -20.10
CA GLY A 402 6.82 0.49 -19.84
C GLY A 402 7.32 -0.41 -21.01
N PRO A 403 8.38 -1.17 -20.79
CA PRO A 403 9.25 -1.12 -19.60
C PRO A 403 10.13 0.14 -19.58
N ARG A 404 10.77 0.42 -18.43
CA ARG A 404 11.86 1.41 -18.43
C ARG A 404 13.08 0.86 -19.17
N ARG A 405 14.04 1.74 -19.44
CA ARG A 405 15.33 1.37 -20.01
C ARG A 405 16.13 0.45 -19.06
N ASP A 406 16.78 -0.57 -19.63
CA ASP A 406 17.68 -1.48 -18.91
C ASP A 406 18.90 -0.70 -18.39
N ASN A 407 19.18 -0.82 -17.07
CA ASN A 407 20.34 -0.22 -16.41
C ASN A 407 21.61 -1.09 -16.48
N GLY A 408 21.52 -2.28 -17.05
CA GLY A 408 22.63 -3.21 -17.20
C GLY A 408 23.01 -4.01 -15.95
N ASP A 409 22.21 -3.96 -14.88
CA ASP A 409 22.46 -4.72 -13.64
C ASP A 409 22.12 -6.21 -13.75
N SER A 410 21.58 -6.63 -14.87
CA SER A 410 21.11 -7.98 -15.15
C SER A 410 19.88 -8.41 -14.31
N ASN A 411 19.15 -7.47 -13.71
CA ASN A 411 17.90 -7.69 -13.02
C ASN A 411 16.72 -7.15 -13.83
N PRO A 412 16.14 -7.92 -14.75
CA PRO A 412 15.08 -7.42 -15.63
C PRO A 412 13.76 -7.13 -14.91
N ILE A 413 13.62 -7.45 -13.62
CA ILE A 413 12.41 -7.16 -12.85
C ILE A 413 12.31 -5.67 -12.55
N ASN A 414 13.44 -5.00 -12.35
CA ASN A 414 13.46 -3.56 -12.09
C ASN A 414 13.02 -2.73 -13.30
N GLU A 415 13.01 -3.29 -14.50
CA GLU A 415 12.51 -2.62 -15.70
C GLU A 415 10.98 -2.72 -15.86
N LEU A 416 10.31 -3.60 -15.09
CA LEU A 416 8.88 -3.87 -15.23
C LEU A 416 8.03 -2.77 -14.56
N ILE A 417 8.08 -1.58 -15.11
CA ILE A 417 7.38 -0.35 -14.71
C ILE A 417 6.44 0.08 -15.85
N PRO A 418 5.20 0.58 -15.57
CA PRO A 418 4.61 0.86 -14.26
C PRO A 418 4.28 -0.40 -13.48
N GLU A 419 4.14 -0.24 -12.14
CA GLU A 419 3.70 -1.33 -11.27
C GLU A 419 2.20 -1.50 -11.28
N ILE A 420 1.44 -0.40 -11.33
CA ILE A 420 -0.01 -0.44 -11.19
C ILE A 420 -0.68 0.64 -12.04
N SER A 421 -1.98 0.54 -12.24
CA SER A 421 -2.77 1.58 -12.89
C SER A 421 -4.02 1.92 -12.07
N ALA A 422 -4.52 3.15 -12.29
CA ALA A 422 -5.75 3.63 -11.68
C ALA A 422 -6.46 4.61 -12.63
N PRO A 423 -7.76 4.90 -12.41
CA PRO A 423 -8.48 5.91 -13.18
C PRO A 423 -7.81 7.27 -13.12
N GLY A 424 -7.58 7.88 -14.28
CA GLY A 424 -6.94 9.18 -14.42
C GLY A 424 -7.51 10.03 -15.56
N THR A 425 -8.72 9.73 -16.04
CA THR A 425 -9.28 10.41 -17.22
C THR A 425 -10.60 11.08 -16.89
N ASN A 426 -10.69 12.39 -17.20
CA ASN A 426 -11.95 13.13 -17.25
C ASN A 426 -12.68 13.30 -15.92
N ILE A 427 -12.00 13.53 -14.84
CA ILE A 427 -12.50 13.50 -13.46
C ILE A 427 -12.77 14.92 -12.90
N ILE A 428 -13.63 15.03 -11.89
CA ILE A 428 -13.89 16.25 -11.14
C ILE A 428 -12.92 16.32 -9.97
N GLN A 429 -12.37 17.50 -9.71
CA GLN A 429 -11.24 17.73 -8.80
C GLN A 429 -11.53 18.85 -7.80
N ALA A 430 -10.79 18.87 -6.69
CA ALA A 430 -10.79 19.99 -5.76
C ALA A 430 -10.22 21.24 -6.41
N GLU A 431 -10.87 22.39 -6.23
CA GLU A 431 -10.43 23.67 -6.79
C GLU A 431 -9.40 24.34 -5.87
N GLY A 432 -8.24 24.70 -6.44
CA GLY A 432 -7.37 25.69 -5.83
C GLY A 432 -7.91 27.11 -5.99
N CYS A 433 -7.44 28.03 -5.17
CA CYS A 433 -7.91 29.42 -5.16
C CYS A 433 -7.61 30.15 -6.49
N VAL A 434 -6.64 29.70 -7.26
CA VAL A 434 -6.34 30.23 -8.60
C VAL A 434 -7.49 29.98 -9.57
N THR A 435 -8.08 28.79 -9.55
CA THR A 435 -9.19 28.42 -10.43
C THR A 435 -10.44 29.23 -10.14
N SER A 436 -10.76 29.43 -8.87
CA SER A 436 -11.89 30.26 -8.44
C SER A 436 -11.64 31.76 -8.65
N GLY A 437 -10.40 32.16 -8.91
CA GLY A 437 -9.98 33.55 -8.95
C GLY A 437 -9.84 34.18 -7.57
N GLY A 438 -9.87 33.40 -6.51
CA GLY A 438 -9.71 33.82 -5.13
C GLY A 438 -8.32 34.36 -4.83
N CYS A 439 -7.27 33.77 -5.41
CA CYS A 439 -5.87 34.12 -5.20
C CYS A 439 -5.42 35.49 -5.78
N ASN A 440 -6.33 36.34 -6.26
CA ASN A 440 -5.98 37.65 -6.81
C ASN A 440 -5.57 38.69 -5.76
N ASN A 441 -5.45 38.34 -4.49
CA ASN A 441 -4.99 39.22 -3.44
C ASN A 441 -4.31 38.43 -2.31
N LEU A 442 -3.47 39.12 -1.51
CA LEU A 442 -2.67 38.54 -0.41
C LEU A 442 -3.46 37.88 0.74
N PHE A 443 -4.77 37.96 0.70
CA PHE A 443 -5.65 37.45 1.78
C PHE A 443 -6.73 36.52 1.21
N SER A 444 -6.51 35.97 0.04
CA SER A 444 -7.38 34.97 -0.55
C SER A 444 -7.15 33.64 0.13
N ASP A 445 -8.23 32.92 0.33
CA ASP A 445 -8.22 31.54 0.80
C ASP A 445 -9.17 30.68 -0.05
N ALA A 446 -9.03 29.38 0.03
CA ALA A 446 -9.83 28.42 -0.71
C ALA A 446 -11.10 27.97 0.04
N SER A 447 -11.46 28.60 1.16
CA SER A 447 -12.63 28.20 2.01
C SER A 447 -13.98 28.32 1.30
N GLY A 448 -14.04 29.11 0.22
CA GLY A 448 -15.22 29.24 -0.64
C GLY A 448 -15.20 28.34 -1.89
N ASN A 449 -14.18 27.52 -2.05
CA ASN A 449 -14.00 26.68 -3.24
C ASN A 449 -14.81 25.38 -3.12
N THR A 450 -14.92 24.69 -4.24
CA THR A 450 -15.73 23.48 -4.40
C THR A 450 -14.96 22.48 -5.29
N TYR A 451 -15.66 21.49 -5.82
CA TYR A 451 -15.09 20.51 -6.75
C TYR A 451 -15.63 20.76 -8.15
N THR A 452 -14.79 21.19 -9.06
CA THR A 452 -15.19 21.46 -10.45
C THR A 452 -14.08 21.09 -11.44
N GLY A 453 -14.32 21.46 -12.69
CA GLY A 453 -13.40 21.14 -13.77
C GLY A 453 -13.39 19.64 -14.10
N ARG A 454 -12.63 19.33 -15.14
CA ARG A 454 -12.31 17.96 -15.51
C ARG A 454 -10.91 17.96 -16.11
N GLY A 455 -10.05 17.16 -15.53
CA GLY A 455 -8.71 16.95 -16.02
C GLY A 455 -8.44 15.52 -16.43
N SER A 456 -7.26 15.25 -16.91
CA SER A 456 -6.81 13.90 -17.27
C SER A 456 -5.29 13.81 -17.17
N GLY A 457 -4.77 12.76 -16.55
CA GLY A 457 -3.34 12.54 -16.39
C GLY A 457 -2.99 11.39 -15.46
N THR A 458 -1.78 10.84 -15.60
CA THR A 458 -1.23 9.86 -14.65
C THR A 458 -1.06 10.47 -13.27
N SER A 459 -0.90 11.77 -13.20
CA SER A 459 -0.80 12.50 -11.94
C SER A 459 -2.08 12.51 -11.13
N TYR A 460 -3.21 12.13 -11.71
CA TYR A 460 -4.46 11.94 -10.98
C TYR A 460 -4.68 10.48 -10.59
N ALA A 461 -4.21 9.56 -11.38
CA ALA A 461 -4.13 8.16 -10.99
C ALA A 461 -3.23 7.96 -9.76
N THR A 462 -2.10 8.65 -9.73
CA THR A 462 -1.08 8.55 -8.67
C THR A 462 -1.61 8.89 -7.27
N PRO A 463 -2.20 10.06 -7.00
CA PRO A 463 -2.69 10.37 -5.66
C PRO A 463 -3.88 9.50 -5.25
N SER A 464 -4.67 8.98 -6.20
CA SER A 464 -5.68 7.98 -5.90
C SER A 464 -5.05 6.70 -5.33
N VAL A 465 -3.95 6.21 -5.95
CA VAL A 465 -3.16 5.08 -5.43
C VAL A 465 -2.47 5.44 -4.12
N THR A 466 -1.96 6.67 -3.98
CA THR A 466 -1.39 7.18 -2.72
C THR A 466 -2.40 7.05 -1.56
N GLY A 467 -3.65 7.41 -1.78
CA GLY A 467 -4.70 7.20 -0.79
C GLY A 467 -4.94 5.71 -0.50
N VAL A 468 -4.89 4.84 -1.51
CA VAL A 468 -4.99 3.38 -1.28
C VAL A 468 -3.81 2.87 -0.44
N ILE A 469 -2.59 3.35 -0.68
CA ILE A 469 -1.42 3.06 0.16
C ILE A 469 -1.69 3.47 1.62
N ALA A 470 -2.24 4.67 1.84
CA ALA A 470 -2.59 5.13 3.18
C ALA A 470 -3.63 4.22 3.88
N LEU A 471 -4.61 3.68 3.14
CA LEU A 471 -5.55 2.69 3.69
C LEU A 471 -4.86 1.37 4.06
N VAL A 472 -3.90 0.91 3.25
CA VAL A 472 -3.10 -0.30 3.53
C VAL A 472 -2.23 -0.10 4.77
N MET A 473 -1.59 1.06 4.92
CA MET A 473 -0.76 1.39 6.09
C MET A 473 -1.58 1.50 7.37
N GLU A 474 -2.79 2.09 7.32
CA GLU A 474 -3.71 2.08 8.47
C GLU A 474 -4.12 0.65 8.84
N ALA A 475 -4.37 -0.21 7.85
CA ALA A 475 -4.76 -1.60 8.04
C ALA A 475 -3.63 -2.45 8.65
N ASN A 476 -2.38 -2.18 8.27
CA ASN A 476 -1.20 -2.89 8.75
C ASN A 476 0.04 -1.97 8.78
N PRO A 477 0.29 -1.30 9.91
CA PRO A 477 1.41 -0.38 10.05
C PRO A 477 2.80 -1.06 10.16
N ASP A 478 2.87 -2.39 10.19
CA ASP A 478 4.12 -3.14 10.25
C ASP A 478 4.66 -3.50 8.84
N LEU A 479 3.95 -3.12 7.77
CA LEU A 479 4.42 -3.35 6.40
C LEU A 479 5.45 -2.28 6.02
N ASP A 480 6.58 -2.73 5.49
CA ASP A 480 7.56 -1.84 4.87
C ASP A 480 7.14 -1.41 3.45
N PRO A 481 7.80 -0.40 2.84
CA PRO A 481 7.43 0.08 1.51
C PRO A 481 7.43 -0.98 0.41
N MET A 482 8.39 -1.92 0.45
CA MET A 482 8.49 -2.99 -0.55
C MET A 482 7.39 -4.03 -0.37
N GLN A 483 7.00 -4.32 0.88
CA GLN A 483 5.87 -5.20 1.17
C GLN A 483 4.55 -4.57 0.73
N ILE A 484 4.37 -3.25 0.92
CA ILE A 484 3.20 -2.50 0.43
C ILE A 484 3.14 -2.56 -1.11
N LYS A 485 4.28 -2.33 -1.79
CA LYS A 485 4.38 -2.46 -3.25
C LYS A 485 3.92 -3.84 -3.72
N GLU A 486 4.38 -4.90 -3.08
CA GLU A 486 3.98 -6.27 -3.44
C GLU A 486 2.51 -6.57 -3.10
N VAL A 487 1.96 -6.02 -1.99
CA VAL A 487 0.52 -6.13 -1.68
C VAL A 487 -0.31 -5.53 -2.82
N LEU A 488 0.02 -4.33 -3.30
CA LEU A 488 -0.70 -3.71 -4.42
C LEU A 488 -0.58 -4.52 -5.70
N LYS A 489 0.62 -5.01 -6.04
CA LYS A 489 0.87 -5.84 -7.23
C LYS A 489 0.08 -7.16 -7.19
N GLN A 490 0.06 -7.83 -6.04
CA GLN A 490 -0.60 -9.12 -5.89
C GLN A 490 -2.13 -9.01 -5.93
N THR A 491 -2.68 -7.92 -5.39
CA THR A 491 -4.13 -7.71 -5.28
C THR A 491 -4.74 -6.93 -6.45
N ALA A 492 -3.90 -6.44 -7.36
CA ALA A 492 -4.37 -5.71 -8.55
C ALA A 492 -5.30 -6.56 -9.43
N GLU A 493 -6.34 -5.95 -9.96
CA GLU A 493 -7.18 -6.55 -10.98
C GLU A 493 -6.41 -6.61 -12.32
N ARG A 494 -5.97 -7.80 -12.69
CA ARG A 494 -5.11 -8.00 -13.87
C ARG A 494 -5.80 -7.62 -15.16
N ARG A 495 -5.05 -7.01 -16.08
CA ARG A 495 -5.52 -6.53 -17.38
C ARG A 495 -4.51 -6.82 -18.47
N GLY A 496 -5.01 -7.28 -19.61
CA GLY A 496 -4.19 -7.59 -20.77
C GLY A 496 -3.27 -8.80 -20.59
N ASP A 497 -2.63 -9.20 -21.69
CA ASP A 497 -1.65 -10.28 -21.68
C ASP A 497 -0.31 -9.79 -21.12
N ALA A 498 0.48 -10.69 -20.53
CA ALA A 498 1.82 -10.35 -20.07
C ALA A 498 2.71 -9.87 -21.22
N SER A 499 3.41 -8.75 -20.99
CA SER A 499 4.27 -8.13 -22.01
C SER A 499 5.70 -8.65 -21.99
N ALA A 500 6.15 -9.19 -20.85
CA ALA A 500 7.49 -9.78 -20.68
C ALA A 500 7.38 -11.11 -19.91
N PRO A 501 6.66 -12.12 -20.47
CA PRO A 501 6.35 -13.35 -19.73
C PRO A 501 7.58 -14.20 -19.38
N GLU A 502 8.71 -13.95 -20.04
CA GLU A 502 10.00 -14.57 -19.73
C GLU A 502 10.67 -13.97 -18.47
N VAL A 503 10.24 -12.76 -18.04
CA VAL A 503 10.70 -12.09 -16.84
C VAL A 503 9.66 -12.26 -15.73
N ASP A 504 8.44 -11.81 -15.99
CA ASP A 504 7.31 -11.97 -15.09
C ASP A 504 6.02 -12.25 -15.88
N PRO A 505 5.34 -13.38 -15.65
CA PRO A 505 4.15 -13.76 -16.40
C PRO A 505 2.91 -12.94 -16.08
N TYR A 506 2.99 -11.98 -15.15
CA TYR A 506 1.86 -11.21 -14.67
C TYR A 506 1.95 -9.72 -14.95
N TRP A 507 3.09 -9.23 -15.42
CA TRP A 507 3.26 -7.84 -15.76
C TRP A 507 2.83 -7.51 -17.19
N ASN A 508 2.06 -6.42 -17.34
CA ASN A 508 1.65 -5.86 -18.62
C ASN A 508 2.22 -4.44 -18.78
N ARG A 509 2.78 -4.11 -19.95
CA ARG A 509 3.42 -2.80 -20.19
C ARG A 509 2.47 -1.61 -20.06
N ASP A 510 1.17 -1.83 -20.25
CA ASP A 510 0.14 -0.80 -20.24
C ASP A 510 -0.43 -0.60 -18.83
N PHE A 511 -0.81 -1.68 -18.16
CA PHE A 511 -1.51 -1.67 -16.89
C PHE A 511 -0.61 -1.98 -15.67
N GLY A 512 0.66 -2.30 -15.88
CA GLY A 512 1.49 -2.84 -14.81
C GLY A 512 1.02 -4.25 -14.41
N TYR A 513 0.95 -4.52 -13.12
CA TYR A 513 0.36 -5.76 -12.59
C TYR A 513 -1.17 -5.75 -12.60
N GLY A 514 -1.79 -4.63 -12.99
CA GLY A 514 -3.22 -4.47 -13.14
C GLY A 514 -3.76 -3.14 -12.62
N MET A 515 -5.06 -3.04 -12.52
CA MET A 515 -5.74 -1.89 -11.92
C MET A 515 -5.79 -2.06 -10.40
N VAL A 516 -5.46 -1.00 -9.65
CA VAL A 516 -5.46 -1.04 -8.18
C VAL A 516 -6.81 -1.45 -7.61
N ASP A 517 -6.82 -2.31 -6.60
CA ASP A 517 -7.99 -2.76 -5.87
C ASP A 517 -7.82 -2.51 -4.38
N ALA A 518 -8.39 -1.40 -3.90
CA ALA A 518 -8.23 -0.99 -2.51
C ALA A 518 -8.86 -1.99 -1.52
N TYR A 519 -9.99 -2.61 -1.90
CA TYR A 519 -10.65 -3.57 -1.02
C TYR A 519 -9.81 -4.83 -0.82
N GLU A 520 -9.27 -5.40 -1.90
CA GLU A 520 -8.43 -6.58 -1.82
C GLU A 520 -7.08 -6.29 -1.15
N ALA A 521 -6.48 -5.11 -1.43
CA ALA A 521 -5.21 -4.70 -0.80
C ALA A 521 -5.36 -4.55 0.73
N VAL A 522 -6.41 -3.87 1.19
CA VAL A 522 -6.69 -3.71 2.62
C VAL A 522 -7.06 -5.05 3.27
N THR A 523 -7.82 -5.90 2.58
CA THR A 523 -8.17 -7.24 3.07
C THR A 523 -6.92 -8.08 3.32
N LEU A 524 -5.97 -8.07 2.37
CA LEU A 524 -4.70 -8.78 2.52
C LEU A 524 -3.85 -8.17 3.65
N ALA A 525 -3.76 -6.85 3.73
CA ALA A 525 -3.01 -6.17 4.79
C ALA A 525 -3.55 -6.51 6.20
N GLN A 526 -4.88 -6.48 6.38
CA GLN A 526 -5.52 -6.90 7.64
C GLN A 526 -5.28 -8.37 7.95
N HIS A 527 -5.36 -9.24 6.93
CA HIS A 527 -5.07 -10.66 7.11
C HIS A 527 -3.64 -10.90 7.63
N LEU A 528 -2.66 -10.20 7.08
CA LEU A 528 -1.26 -10.27 7.53
C LEU A 528 -1.10 -9.76 8.97
N TRP A 529 -1.77 -8.66 9.31
CA TRP A 529 -1.77 -8.09 10.66
C TRP A 529 -2.37 -9.05 11.68
N ASP A 530 -3.59 -9.53 11.43
CA ASP A 530 -4.33 -10.41 12.33
C ASP A 530 -3.62 -11.74 12.60
N ASN A 531 -2.80 -12.20 11.65
CA ASN A 531 -2.02 -13.44 11.76
C ASN A 531 -0.56 -13.21 12.18
N ASN A 532 -0.13 -11.97 12.47
CA ASN A 532 1.24 -11.57 12.80
C ASN A 532 2.26 -12.08 11.77
N GLN A 533 1.96 -11.91 10.48
CA GLN A 533 2.77 -12.43 9.37
C GLN A 533 3.70 -11.36 8.76
N SER A 534 3.47 -10.06 8.98
CA SER A 534 4.18 -8.95 8.33
C SER A 534 5.70 -9.12 8.39
N SER A 535 6.24 -9.42 9.58
CA SER A 535 7.69 -9.54 9.78
C SER A 535 8.36 -10.75 9.09
N SER A 536 7.57 -11.69 8.58
CA SER A 536 8.09 -12.87 7.85
C SER A 536 8.01 -12.72 6.33
N ILE A 537 7.38 -11.68 5.82
CA ILE A 537 7.21 -11.49 4.38
C ILE A 537 8.53 -11.04 3.75
N ASP A 538 8.95 -11.78 2.74
CA ASP A 538 10.03 -11.38 1.83
C ASP A 538 9.38 -10.99 0.48
N PRO A 539 9.45 -9.71 0.09
CA PRO A 539 8.85 -9.23 -1.15
C PRO A 539 9.43 -9.86 -2.42
N HIS A 540 10.61 -10.50 -2.32
CA HIS A 540 11.24 -11.19 -3.45
C HIS A 540 10.71 -12.61 -3.68
N LEU A 541 9.87 -13.14 -2.78
CA LEU A 541 9.24 -14.45 -2.95
C LEU A 541 7.87 -14.31 -3.58
N GLN A 542 7.71 -14.78 -4.80
CA GLN A 542 6.49 -14.69 -5.57
C GLN A 542 5.64 -15.96 -5.44
N ASN A 543 4.35 -15.79 -5.22
CA ASN A 543 3.40 -16.89 -5.12
C ASN A 543 2.03 -16.44 -5.66
N HIS A 544 1.54 -17.07 -6.71
CA HIS A 544 0.31 -16.71 -7.40
C HIS A 544 -0.58 -17.91 -7.65
N LEU A 545 -1.89 -17.73 -7.61
CA LEU A 545 -2.84 -18.74 -8.05
C LEU A 545 -2.79 -18.88 -9.57
N LEU A 546 -2.66 -20.13 -10.02
CA LEU A 546 -2.97 -20.52 -11.37
C LEU A 546 -4.43 -20.96 -11.36
N ILE A 547 -5.30 -20.72 -12.10
CA ILE A 547 -6.71 -21.06 -12.23
C ILE A 547 -7.25 -22.00 -11.13
N LEU A 548 -8.27 -21.56 -10.43
CA LEU A 548 -9.28 -22.47 -9.89
C LEU A 548 -10.03 -23.04 -11.10
N ASP A 549 -9.85 -24.32 -11.41
CA ASP A 549 -10.74 -25.00 -12.36
C ASP A 549 -12.16 -24.88 -11.81
N GLU A 550 -12.97 -23.99 -12.40
CA GLU A 550 -14.38 -23.77 -11.99
C GLU A 550 -15.19 -25.08 -11.94
N ASN A 551 -14.74 -26.09 -12.65
CA ASN A 551 -15.33 -27.42 -12.65
C ASN A 551 -14.72 -28.36 -11.61
N SER A 552 -13.60 -28.03 -10.98
CA SER A 552 -12.93 -28.81 -9.94
C SER A 552 -12.97 -28.07 -8.59
N THR A 553 -14.04 -28.26 -7.86
CA THR A 553 -14.19 -27.75 -6.48
C THR A 553 -13.17 -28.31 -5.50
N THR A 554 -12.12 -28.94 -5.95
CA THR A 554 -11.24 -29.78 -5.14
C THR A 554 -9.75 -29.53 -5.32
N THR A 555 -9.32 -28.86 -6.38
CA THR A 555 -7.90 -28.62 -6.66
C THR A 555 -7.62 -27.13 -6.72
N VAL A 556 -6.67 -26.68 -5.92
CA VAL A 556 -6.08 -25.33 -5.96
C VAL A 556 -4.67 -25.49 -6.50
N SER A 557 -4.32 -24.76 -7.54
CA SER A 557 -3.01 -24.79 -8.15
C SER A 557 -2.40 -23.42 -8.14
N GLY A 558 -1.08 -23.34 -8.13
CA GLY A 558 -0.36 -22.10 -8.17
C GLY A 558 1.01 -22.21 -8.76
N HIS A 559 1.64 -21.06 -8.87
CA HIS A 559 2.96 -20.86 -9.45
C HIS A 559 3.80 -20.02 -8.49
N SER A 560 5.03 -20.45 -8.25
CA SER A 560 5.93 -19.75 -7.32
C SER A 560 7.34 -19.69 -7.89
N TRP A 561 8.04 -18.60 -7.60
CA TRP A 561 9.46 -18.41 -7.85
C TRP A 561 10.04 -17.41 -6.85
N ALA A 562 11.35 -17.39 -6.72
CA ALA A 562 12.06 -16.37 -5.97
C ALA A 562 12.77 -15.43 -6.94
N GLN A 563 12.59 -14.13 -6.78
CA GLN A 563 13.40 -13.14 -7.52
C GLN A 563 14.86 -13.21 -7.07
N GLN A 564 15.07 -13.54 -5.80
CA GLN A 564 16.39 -13.78 -5.22
C GLN A 564 16.34 -15.06 -4.37
N GLY A 565 17.36 -15.91 -4.50
CA GLY A 565 17.44 -17.14 -3.72
C GLY A 565 16.59 -18.30 -4.27
N VAL A 566 16.17 -19.19 -3.41
CA VAL A 566 15.44 -20.43 -3.74
C VAL A 566 14.26 -20.61 -2.80
N ILE A 567 13.12 -21.02 -3.31
CA ILE A 567 12.00 -21.46 -2.49
C ILE A 567 12.28 -22.88 -2.01
N ASP A 568 12.18 -23.12 -0.69
CA ASP A 568 12.36 -24.45 -0.10
C ASP A 568 11.13 -25.32 -0.27
N ARG A 569 9.94 -24.71 -0.06
CA ARG A 569 8.65 -25.41 -0.11
C ARG A 569 7.48 -24.42 -0.20
N VAL A 570 6.31 -24.96 -0.53
CA VAL A 570 5.03 -24.25 -0.47
C VAL A 570 4.15 -24.92 0.57
N GLU A 571 3.57 -24.14 1.46
CA GLU A 571 2.68 -24.60 2.52
C GLU A 571 1.28 -24.02 2.34
N PHE A 572 0.27 -24.79 2.76
CA PHE A 572 -1.11 -24.32 2.80
C PHE A 572 -1.79 -24.65 4.14
N ARG A 573 -2.79 -23.87 4.49
CA ARG A 573 -3.71 -24.18 5.60
C ARG A 573 -5.15 -23.86 5.19
N ILE A 574 -6.11 -24.45 5.91
CA ILE A 574 -7.54 -24.24 5.69
C ILE A 574 -8.12 -23.61 6.95
N ASP A 575 -8.85 -22.49 6.80
CA ASP A 575 -9.53 -21.76 7.88
C ASP A 575 -8.61 -21.48 9.09
N GLY A 576 -7.37 -21.07 8.84
CA GLY A 576 -6.38 -20.81 9.90
C GLY A 576 -5.88 -22.04 10.65
N GLY A 577 -6.14 -23.26 10.16
CA GLY A 577 -5.69 -24.52 10.76
C GLY A 577 -4.17 -24.75 10.68
N ALA A 578 -3.75 -26.00 10.87
CA ALA A 578 -2.33 -26.35 10.78
C ALA A 578 -1.82 -26.29 9.33
N TRP A 579 -0.58 -25.82 9.16
CA TRP A 579 0.10 -25.84 7.89
C TRP A 579 0.40 -27.25 7.39
N SER A 580 0.25 -27.47 6.10
CA SER A 580 0.55 -28.69 5.36
C SER A 580 1.32 -28.34 4.10
N GLU A 581 2.20 -29.21 3.65
CA GLU A 581 2.97 -28.98 2.43
C GLU A 581 2.12 -29.27 1.18
N ALA A 582 2.24 -28.40 0.17
CA ALA A 582 1.65 -28.60 -1.16
C ALA A 582 2.36 -29.73 -1.92
N THR A 583 1.79 -30.17 -3.03
CA THR A 583 2.42 -31.17 -3.91
C THR A 583 2.97 -30.50 -5.16
N TYR A 584 4.13 -30.93 -5.65
CA TYR A 584 4.80 -30.43 -6.84
C TYR A 584 5.53 -31.57 -7.57
N GLU A 585 5.76 -31.40 -8.87
CA GLU A 585 6.45 -32.40 -9.67
C GLU A 585 7.96 -32.40 -9.44
N VAL A 586 8.52 -31.22 -9.15
CA VAL A 586 9.94 -31.01 -8.86
C VAL A 586 10.06 -30.41 -7.47
N VAL A 587 10.95 -30.95 -6.64
CA VAL A 587 11.20 -30.41 -5.29
C VAL A 587 11.80 -29.01 -5.41
N PRO A 588 11.14 -27.97 -4.89
CA PRO A 588 11.57 -26.57 -5.11
C PRO A 588 13.01 -26.30 -4.69
N GLY A 589 13.44 -26.79 -3.53
CA GLY A 589 14.79 -26.60 -3.00
C GLY A 589 15.92 -27.30 -3.84
N GLU A 590 15.59 -28.10 -4.84
CA GLU A 590 16.54 -28.70 -5.80
C GLU A 590 16.65 -27.90 -7.10
N LEU A 591 15.86 -26.83 -7.27
CA LEU A 591 15.89 -25.98 -8.45
C LEU A 591 17.01 -24.93 -8.35
N GLU A 592 17.49 -24.48 -9.51
CA GLU A 592 18.37 -23.32 -9.56
C GLU A 592 17.64 -22.05 -9.09
N PRO A 593 18.32 -21.08 -8.47
CA PRO A 593 17.73 -19.82 -8.06
C PRO A 593 16.94 -19.14 -9.19
N GLY A 594 15.79 -18.57 -8.89
CA GLY A 594 14.92 -17.90 -9.84
C GLY A 594 14.08 -18.82 -10.73
N THR A 595 14.19 -20.15 -10.58
CA THR A 595 13.44 -21.09 -11.42
C THR A 595 11.99 -21.20 -10.97
N PRO A 596 11.00 -20.85 -11.81
CA PRO A 596 9.60 -21.01 -11.50
C PRO A 596 9.17 -22.47 -11.45
N PHE A 597 8.20 -22.77 -10.60
CA PHE A 597 7.60 -24.12 -10.53
C PHE A 597 6.11 -24.03 -10.17
N THR A 598 5.37 -25.08 -10.52
CA THR A 598 3.95 -25.19 -10.16
C THR A 598 3.77 -26.07 -8.94
N TRP A 599 2.78 -25.71 -8.13
CA TRP A 599 2.33 -26.49 -6.99
C TRP A 599 0.83 -26.77 -7.09
N ASN A 600 0.38 -27.86 -6.43
CA ASN A 600 -1.00 -28.29 -6.42
C ASN A 600 -1.43 -28.71 -5.01
N ILE A 601 -2.68 -28.39 -4.66
CA ILE A 601 -3.34 -28.79 -3.43
C ILE A 601 -4.63 -29.50 -3.83
N THR A 602 -4.76 -30.76 -3.51
CA THR A 602 -6.00 -31.52 -3.75
C THR A 602 -6.74 -31.71 -2.45
N LEU A 603 -7.91 -31.11 -2.34
CA LEU A 603 -8.78 -31.16 -1.17
C LEU A 603 -9.88 -32.21 -1.36
N ASN A 604 -10.34 -32.76 -0.26
CA ASN A 604 -11.54 -33.60 -0.26
C ASN A 604 -12.74 -32.79 0.26
N PRO A 605 -13.66 -32.33 -0.61
CA PRO A 605 -14.80 -31.52 -0.18
C PRO A 605 -15.73 -32.28 0.76
N ASP A 606 -15.70 -33.60 0.74
CA ASP A 606 -16.47 -34.43 1.67
C ASP A 606 -15.90 -34.39 3.11
N ALA A 607 -14.62 -34.00 3.26
CA ALA A 607 -13.98 -33.85 4.57
C ALA A 607 -14.16 -32.44 5.15
N LEU A 608 -14.55 -31.48 4.34
CA LEU A 608 -14.79 -30.10 4.77
C LEU A 608 -16.25 -29.95 5.25
N SER A 609 -16.50 -29.02 6.16
CA SER A 609 -17.86 -28.68 6.59
C SER A 609 -18.67 -28.16 5.38
N LYS A 610 -19.98 -28.02 5.52
CA LYS A 610 -20.80 -27.47 4.44
C LYS A 610 -20.63 -25.94 4.43
N GLY A 611 -20.19 -25.40 3.30
CA GLY A 611 -19.99 -23.96 3.10
C GLY A 611 -18.64 -23.67 2.45
N ASN A 612 -18.30 -22.39 2.37
CA ASN A 612 -17.03 -21.93 1.85
C ASN A 612 -15.94 -21.99 2.92
N HIS A 613 -14.75 -22.35 2.51
CA HIS A 613 -13.55 -22.44 3.32
C HIS A 613 -12.44 -21.65 2.64
N THR A 614 -11.61 -20.98 3.43
CA THR A 614 -10.44 -20.25 2.92
C THR A 614 -9.23 -21.18 2.93
N VAL A 615 -8.61 -21.34 1.78
CA VAL A 615 -7.30 -21.99 1.61
C VAL A 615 -6.26 -20.88 1.49
N GLU A 616 -5.38 -20.80 2.44
CA GLU A 616 -4.25 -19.86 2.44
C GLU A 616 -2.99 -20.61 2.05
N VAL A 617 -2.24 -20.09 1.09
CA VAL A 617 -1.02 -20.71 0.54
C VAL A 617 0.12 -19.72 0.55
N ARG A 618 1.32 -20.15 0.97
CA ARG A 618 2.53 -19.35 0.99
C ARG A 618 3.74 -20.17 0.54
N ALA A 619 4.68 -19.51 -0.12
CA ALA A 619 6.00 -20.06 -0.41
C ALA A 619 6.98 -19.67 0.69
N LEU A 620 7.98 -20.51 0.95
CA LEU A 620 8.98 -20.30 2.01
C LEU A 620 10.41 -20.41 1.48
N SER A 621 11.26 -19.53 2.00
CA SER A 621 12.72 -19.61 1.88
C SER A 621 13.31 -19.42 3.29
N GLY A 622 13.81 -20.50 3.88
CA GLY A 622 14.18 -20.50 5.30
C GLY A 622 13.00 -20.21 6.22
N GLU A 623 13.10 -19.10 6.98
CA GLU A 623 12.03 -18.61 7.86
C GLU A 623 11.15 -17.53 7.19
N MET A 624 11.57 -17.03 6.02
CA MET A 624 10.84 -16.01 5.29
C MET A 624 9.74 -16.63 4.42
N THR A 625 8.69 -15.88 4.20
CA THR A 625 7.51 -16.32 3.43
C THR A 625 7.17 -15.31 2.35
N SER A 626 6.58 -15.79 1.25
CA SER A 626 5.90 -14.89 0.31
C SER A 626 4.66 -14.27 0.95
N LEU A 627 4.09 -13.26 0.30
CA LEU A 627 2.70 -12.91 0.55
C LEU A 627 1.82 -14.17 0.38
N PRO A 628 0.83 -14.39 1.26
CA PRO A 628 -0.10 -15.49 1.08
C PRO A 628 -1.05 -15.21 -0.08
N VAL A 629 -1.44 -16.25 -0.79
CA VAL A 629 -2.60 -16.23 -1.69
C VAL A 629 -3.79 -16.90 -1.00
N LEU A 630 -4.96 -16.31 -1.14
CA LEU A 630 -6.19 -16.77 -0.50
C LEU A 630 -7.13 -17.30 -1.58
N ALA A 631 -7.55 -18.56 -1.44
CA ALA A 631 -8.50 -19.18 -2.35
C ALA A 631 -9.74 -19.66 -1.59
N SER A 632 -10.92 -19.50 -2.19
CA SER A 632 -12.17 -20.03 -1.61
C SER A 632 -12.50 -21.40 -2.20
N VAL A 633 -12.80 -22.36 -1.35
CA VAL A 633 -13.21 -23.71 -1.75
C VAL A 633 -14.51 -24.11 -1.05
N SER A 634 -15.38 -24.86 -1.73
CA SER A 634 -16.66 -25.27 -1.16
C SER A 634 -16.62 -26.67 -0.59
N GLY A 635 -16.94 -26.79 0.71
CA GLY A 635 -17.15 -28.07 1.40
C GLY A 635 -18.60 -28.55 1.28
N ASN A 636 -18.79 -29.85 1.19
CA ASN A 636 -20.14 -30.45 1.10
C ASN A 636 -20.65 -31.08 2.41
N GLY A 637 -19.80 -31.18 3.45
CA GLY A 637 -20.15 -31.65 4.79
C GLY A 637 -20.42 -33.15 4.95
N LYS A 638 -20.28 -33.96 3.89
CA LYS A 638 -20.65 -35.37 3.93
C LYS A 638 -19.83 -36.17 4.91
N GLY A 639 -18.54 -35.88 5.04
CA GLY A 639 -17.66 -36.55 6.01
C GLY A 639 -17.99 -36.18 7.45
N MET A 640 -18.38 -34.93 7.69
CA MET A 640 -18.81 -34.46 9.02
C MET A 640 -20.19 -35.00 9.41
N GLU A 641 -21.12 -35.13 8.45
CA GLU A 641 -22.42 -35.79 8.68
C GLU A 641 -22.25 -37.25 9.08
N ALA A 642 -21.31 -37.95 8.46
CA ALA A 642 -21.00 -39.34 8.85
C ALA A 642 -20.36 -39.43 10.24
N GLN A 643 -19.47 -38.48 10.61
CA GLN A 643 -18.88 -38.42 11.95
C GLN A 643 -19.89 -37.99 13.02
N SER A 644 -20.73 -36.98 12.72
CA SER A 644 -21.78 -36.53 13.64
C SER A 644 -22.85 -37.64 13.86
N SER A 645 -23.20 -38.36 12.83
CA SER A 645 -24.10 -39.53 12.94
C SER A 645 -23.49 -40.65 13.79
N GLY A 646 -22.19 -40.88 13.65
CA GLY A 646 -21.45 -41.85 14.50
C GLY A 646 -21.42 -41.41 15.96
N ILE A 647 -21.07 -40.16 16.23
CA ILE A 647 -21.06 -39.59 17.59
C ILE A 647 -22.47 -39.60 18.19
N LEU A 648 -23.50 -39.25 17.42
CA LEU A 648 -24.89 -39.29 17.85
C LEU A 648 -25.33 -40.74 18.18
N MET A 649 -24.94 -41.73 17.38
CA MET A 649 -25.19 -43.16 17.66
C MET A 649 -24.47 -43.63 18.91
N TYR A 650 -23.21 -43.21 19.14
CA TYR A 650 -22.47 -43.55 20.37
C TYR A 650 -23.06 -42.84 21.60
N THR A 651 -23.48 -41.59 21.48
CA THR A 651 -24.15 -40.88 22.58
C THR A 651 -25.52 -41.46 22.89
N ILE A 652 -26.33 -41.79 21.90
CA ILE A 652 -27.62 -42.47 22.08
C ILE A 652 -27.38 -43.87 22.71
N GLY A 653 -26.41 -44.64 22.21
CA GLY A 653 -26.02 -45.91 22.78
C GLY A 653 -25.58 -45.81 24.24
N PHE A 654 -24.79 -44.79 24.59
CA PHE A 654 -24.35 -44.52 25.95
C PHE A 654 -25.51 -44.10 26.87
N VAL A 655 -26.41 -43.22 26.41
CA VAL A 655 -27.60 -42.81 27.17
C VAL A 655 -28.54 -43.99 27.41
N VAL A 656 -28.75 -44.88 26.42
CA VAL A 656 -29.55 -46.12 26.58
C VAL A 656 -28.89 -47.04 27.56
N LEU A 657 -27.56 -47.19 27.52
CA LEU A 657 -26.81 -48.00 28.49
C LEU A 657 -26.93 -47.46 29.91
N VAL A 658 -26.80 -46.15 30.10
CA VAL A 658 -26.97 -45.46 31.39
C VAL A 658 -28.40 -45.63 31.91
N MET A 659 -29.41 -45.53 31.06
CA MET A 659 -30.81 -45.76 31.45
C MET A 659 -31.08 -47.22 31.81
N LEU A 660 -30.47 -48.19 31.11
CA LEU A 660 -30.56 -49.61 31.45
C LEU A 660 -29.88 -49.90 32.78
N VAL A 661 -28.70 -49.32 33.03
CA VAL A 661 -27.99 -49.47 34.30
C VAL A 661 -28.77 -48.79 35.46
N ALA A 662 -29.30 -47.62 35.25
CA ALA A 662 -30.17 -46.93 36.21
C ALA A 662 -31.46 -47.71 36.49
N GLY A 663 -32.08 -48.29 35.46
CA GLY A 663 -33.22 -49.16 35.57
C GLY A 663 -32.94 -50.46 36.39
N LEU A 664 -31.77 -51.06 36.14
CA LEU A 664 -31.30 -52.23 36.91
C LEU A 664 -30.98 -51.89 38.38
N ILE A 665 -30.38 -50.70 38.61
CA ILE A 665 -30.11 -50.21 39.96
C ILE A 665 -31.45 -49.92 40.68
N GLY A 666 -32.38 -49.21 40.00
CA GLY A 666 -33.73 -48.94 40.52
C GLY A 666 -34.49 -50.22 40.83
N TRP A 667 -34.44 -51.23 39.95
CA TRP A 667 -35.04 -52.56 40.19
C TRP A 667 -34.38 -53.29 41.38
N ARG A 668 -33.05 -53.20 41.51
CA ARG A 668 -32.36 -53.79 42.72
C ARG A 668 -32.67 -52.93 43.96
N MET A 669 -32.82 -51.63 43.90
CA MET A 669 -33.21 -50.79 45.04
C MET A 669 -34.66 -51.10 45.48
N ASP A 670 -35.60 -51.26 44.54
CA ASP A 670 -36.98 -51.64 44.84
C ASP A 670 -37.04 -53.06 45.48
N SER A 671 -36.23 -54.00 44.99
CA SER A 671 -36.13 -55.33 45.60
C SER A 671 -35.46 -55.30 46.97
N ALA A 672 -34.64 -54.30 47.28
CA ALA A 672 -34.03 -54.08 48.58
C ALA A 672 -34.96 -53.37 49.58
N MET A 673 -35.77 -52.41 49.03
CA MET A 673 -36.76 -51.71 49.88
C MET A 673 -37.96 -52.52 50.31
N PHE A 674 -38.28 -53.63 49.59
CA PHE A 674 -39.31 -54.55 50.01
C PHE A 674 -38.91 -55.43 51.22
N LYS A 675 -37.61 -55.37 51.60
CA LYS A 675 -37.10 -56.17 52.75
C LYS A 675 -36.91 -55.36 54.03
N ASN A 676 -37.12 -54.07 54.07
CA ASN A 676 -36.97 -53.27 55.30
C ASN A 676 -38.16 -52.29 55.47
N LYS A 677 -39.28 -52.87 55.84
CA LYS A 677 -40.38 -52.13 56.43
C LYS A 677 -40.33 -52.41 57.96
N TYR A 678 -39.99 -51.38 58.69
CA TYR A 678 -40.17 -51.02 60.07
C TYR A 678 -38.90 -50.43 60.70
N GLY A 679 -39.02 -49.21 61.09
CA GLY A 679 -38.05 -48.53 61.97
C GLY A 679 -37.95 -47.00 61.71
N THR A 680 -38.82 -46.31 62.40
CA THR A 680 -38.88 -44.85 62.59
C THR A 680 -37.58 -44.29 63.14
N THR A 681 -37.20 -43.14 62.77
CA THR A 681 -37.28 -41.84 63.48
C THR A 681 -36.36 -40.79 62.88
N PHE A 682 -36.97 -39.71 62.64
CA PHE A 682 -36.57 -38.29 62.85
C PHE A 682 -35.17 -38.07 63.44
N VAL A 683 -34.42 -37.13 62.84
CA VAL A 683 -33.89 -35.95 63.49
C VAL A 683 -33.58 -34.86 62.47
N GLU A 684 -34.12 -33.68 62.73
CA GLU A 684 -33.77 -32.38 62.19
C GLU A 684 -32.32 -32.00 62.45
N GLY A 685 -31.80 -31.15 61.59
CA GLY A 685 -30.56 -30.40 61.86
C GLY A 685 -30.11 -29.72 60.57
N ILE A 686 -30.72 -28.74 60.10
CA ILE A 686 -30.52 -27.30 60.16
C ILE A 686 -29.03 -26.94 60.32
N SER A 687 -28.51 -26.26 59.37
CA SER A 687 -28.01 -24.90 59.55
C SER A 687 -27.24 -24.47 58.35
N GLN A 688 -27.82 -23.58 57.63
CA GLN A 688 -27.20 -22.29 57.20
C GLN A 688 -25.68 -22.23 57.31
N ASN A 689 -25.08 -22.12 56.14
CA ASN A 689 -24.03 -21.12 55.96
C ASN A 689 -24.17 -20.49 54.55
N GLN A 690 -24.85 -19.36 54.57
CA GLN A 690 -24.70 -18.36 53.54
C GLN A 690 -23.29 -17.79 53.67
N GLY A 691 -22.36 -18.25 52.83
CA GLY A 691 -21.17 -17.49 52.50
C GLY A 691 -21.52 -16.53 51.36
N VAL A 692 -21.89 -15.32 51.75
CA VAL A 692 -21.85 -14.18 50.83
C VAL A 692 -20.38 -14.01 50.48
N LEU A 693 -19.99 -14.35 49.27
CA LEU A 693 -18.79 -13.86 48.65
C LEU A 693 -19.09 -12.37 48.34
N ASP A 694 -18.56 -11.47 49.14
CA ASP A 694 -18.40 -10.09 48.78
C ASP A 694 -17.62 -10.04 47.43
N ALA A 695 -18.31 -9.64 46.38
CA ALA A 695 -17.66 -9.19 45.18
C ALA A 695 -16.96 -7.88 45.55
N GLU A 696 -15.65 -7.90 45.73
CA GLU A 696 -14.83 -6.70 45.68
C GLU A 696 -15.17 -6.01 44.36
N LEU A 697 -15.69 -4.81 44.46
CA LEU A 697 -15.78 -3.86 43.37
C LEU A 697 -14.33 -3.58 42.92
N VAL A 698 -13.89 -4.29 41.92
CA VAL A 698 -12.67 -3.95 41.19
C VAL A 698 -13.00 -2.62 40.51
N SER A 699 -12.32 -1.57 40.91
CA SER A 699 -12.39 -0.29 40.24
C SER A 699 -12.09 -0.52 38.76
N PRO A 700 -12.82 0.12 37.83
CA PRO A 700 -12.53 -0.01 36.40
C PRO A 700 -11.05 0.33 36.15
N PRO A 701 -10.40 -0.39 35.24
CA PRO A 701 -9.00 -0.15 34.92
C PRO A 701 -8.79 1.30 34.47
N ASP A 702 -7.76 1.95 35.01
CA ASP A 702 -7.39 3.30 34.60
C ASP A 702 -6.56 3.24 33.29
N PHE A 703 -7.18 3.56 32.20
CA PHE A 703 -6.57 3.57 30.86
C PHE A 703 -5.78 4.85 30.57
N SER A 704 -5.81 5.86 31.44
CA SER A 704 -5.20 7.17 31.19
C SER A 704 -3.66 7.14 31.07
N SER A 705 -3.03 6.11 31.65
CA SER A 705 -1.58 5.91 31.62
C SER A 705 -1.08 5.10 30.40
N MET A 706 -1.97 4.57 29.57
CA MET A 706 -1.62 3.76 28.40
C MET A 706 -1.24 4.64 27.21
N SER A 707 -0.33 4.15 26.35
CA SER A 707 -0.04 4.81 25.08
C SER A 707 -1.23 4.67 24.11
N ASN A 708 -1.28 5.52 23.08
CA ASN A 708 -2.33 5.43 22.05
C ASN A 708 -2.33 4.07 21.35
N ASN A 709 -1.16 3.49 21.12
CA ASN A 709 -1.05 2.17 20.50
C ASN A 709 -1.63 1.07 21.39
N ASP A 710 -1.31 1.08 22.68
CA ASP A 710 -1.86 0.09 23.63
C ASP A 710 -3.39 0.21 23.74
N LEU A 711 -3.94 1.43 23.68
CA LEU A 711 -5.38 1.68 23.69
C LEU A 711 -6.06 1.16 22.41
N LYS A 712 -5.43 1.40 21.24
CA LYS A 712 -5.92 0.87 19.96
C LYS A 712 -5.88 -0.65 19.92
N ASP A 713 -4.84 -1.26 20.47
CA ASP A 713 -4.73 -2.72 20.56
C ASP A 713 -5.79 -3.32 21.47
N LEU A 714 -6.07 -2.66 22.59
CA LEU A 714 -7.11 -3.11 23.54
C LEU A 714 -8.52 -2.99 22.91
N LEU A 715 -8.76 -1.92 22.14
CA LEU A 715 -10.01 -1.74 21.39
C LEU A 715 -10.17 -2.78 20.30
N ARG A 716 -9.07 -3.11 19.56
CA ARG A 716 -9.08 -4.20 18.58
C ARG A 716 -9.41 -5.55 19.19
N GLN A 717 -8.80 -5.87 20.34
CA GLN A 717 -9.09 -7.11 21.07
C GLN A 717 -10.55 -7.23 21.50
N ARG A 718 -11.24 -6.09 21.67
CA ARG A 718 -12.66 -6.03 22.04
C ARG A 718 -13.59 -5.82 20.85
N GLY A 719 -13.06 -5.74 19.62
CA GLY A 719 -13.85 -5.51 18.41
C GLY A 719 -14.46 -4.11 18.32
N LEU A 720 -13.83 -3.12 18.97
CA LEU A 720 -14.32 -1.74 19.02
C LEU A 720 -13.55 -0.84 18.03
N PRO A 721 -14.18 0.21 17.49
CA PRO A 721 -13.54 1.14 16.57
C PRO A 721 -12.29 1.80 17.17
N ILE A 722 -11.19 1.82 16.43
CA ILE A 722 -9.86 2.28 16.89
C ILE A 722 -9.53 3.73 16.49
N GLY A 723 -10.36 4.39 15.69
CA GLY A 723 -10.18 5.79 15.29
C GLY A 723 -10.52 6.77 16.41
N GLY A 724 -9.86 7.93 16.42
CA GLY A 724 -10.14 9.01 17.38
C GLY A 724 -8.93 9.37 18.26
N ASN A 725 -9.04 10.50 18.95
CA ASN A 725 -8.01 10.96 19.88
C ASN A 725 -7.95 10.09 21.15
N LYS A 726 -6.88 10.23 21.95
CA LYS A 726 -6.62 9.42 23.14
C LYS A 726 -7.81 9.35 24.09
N GLN A 727 -8.50 10.48 24.29
CA GLN A 727 -9.66 10.54 25.18
C GLN A 727 -10.84 9.73 24.66
N GLU A 728 -11.10 9.77 23.36
CA GLU A 728 -12.18 8.99 22.72
C GLU A 728 -11.90 7.48 22.73
N LEU A 729 -10.63 7.07 22.62
CA LEU A 729 -10.24 5.67 22.76
C LEU A 729 -10.48 5.18 24.20
N ILE A 730 -10.14 6.01 25.20
CA ILE A 730 -10.38 5.71 26.61
C ILE A 730 -11.88 5.67 26.92
N ASP A 731 -12.65 6.61 26.40
CA ASP A 731 -14.09 6.68 26.62
C ASP A 731 -14.78 5.41 26.08
N ARG A 732 -14.40 4.93 24.87
CA ARG A 732 -14.93 3.68 24.32
C ARG A 732 -14.57 2.44 25.14
N LEU A 733 -13.35 2.40 25.71
CA LEU A 733 -12.94 1.31 26.61
C LEU A 733 -13.64 1.34 27.96
N ASN A 734 -14.12 2.51 28.38
CA ASN A 734 -14.88 2.67 29.62
C ASN A 734 -16.40 2.43 29.43
N ASP A 735 -16.91 2.64 28.21
CA ASP A 735 -18.32 2.45 27.87
C ASP A 735 -18.66 0.99 27.52
N ASP A 736 -17.65 0.16 27.23
CA ASP A 736 -17.77 -1.29 26.96
C ASP A 736 -17.60 -2.09 28.28
#